data_ad76626d011c6f15293023730194f8c1
#
_entry.id   ad76626d011c6f15293023730194f8c1
#
_cell.length_a   1.000
_cell.length_b   1.000
_cell.length_c   1.000
_cell.angle_alpha   90.00
_cell.angle_beta   90.00
_cell.angle_gamma   90.00
#
_symmetry.space_group_name_H-M   'P 1'
#
loop_
_entity.id
_entity.type
_entity.pdbx_description
1 polymer ?
#
loop_
_entity_poly.entity_id
_entity_poly.type
_entity_poly.pdbx_seq_one_letter_code
_entity_poly.pdbx_strand_id
1 'polypeptide(L)'
;MPTGYFSAGRRRRVHARVSPLLYFAIACSSSVRAQEPEQPAAGQSEQGTIVVTGSRIPRPDLAAISPTTVVDGKEVGLQGAITTEGLLNSLPQVTPGQGAFLSNDATGTATVDLRGLGPGRTLVLINGRRLLPGDPFFPVPDINAVPTALIKRVEVLTGGASSVYGSDAVAGVVNFILDTELDGLRVEGQASVFQHDNRDGSDLRQALVRRQFPFPVGNTVDGGAQDINAGYGLSFADGRGHATIYAGYRKLSAVTEDSRDYSACAATGRIESDILDCGGSAVSVPGTFFTNFSGPLQIGAGREFVEGLTPYNFAPFNYYQRPDRRHTAGGFAEFEISRGLEPFIEFMFMDDRTTAQVAPSGSFGEVDSINCDNVLLSAQQHSLICFPGNFVGETPIFDEAGNLISIEGAPEPFVDPVTGETYFKGTLFPLRRNVEGGPRISELRHKNLRFLAGVRGELGRGASYEMSALFGKVKFKGAGSNDFSISRTKRALDIVGDPATGNPACRSALSGEDPACVPWDIFAPSAVTPEAASYPAISTGQRGTVKQWVATAFVNFNLGTWGIRSPWANEAPSMNVGAEYRKDELDYQPDTTFASGDIAGGNPGVFPVSGMTNVKELFAEARVPVVGDRKISSLIAEAGYRQSWQSNSKNRFSMNSYKLGLEFAPLREVRFRASLQRAARAPNVQVLFSPIFSHGFHNDPCAGVVPEATIEQCARTGVTAAQYGRIAASPNPDVIPYNAISGGNPALDPEKATTKSVGVVLRPSFIPGLNATVDWFDISLRGAIELIGPTIIMDTCLETGDSLHCSRIHRDANGSLWQTLDGFVDNRAANIGSIKLRGVDVGLTYGRSFGRRGSLDFELLGSWINRATFAGGGLAQTVTCTGAYGLLCGVPNPEWKHKARATWTFNGPFSLSLQWRHVGSVRLDRSIPGNPNIDGPWRPGDERIGAQNYFDLTALARVTNRYEFRLGVRNLLDREPPIVTGFGNDLEGVCTSPVCNGNTFPQLYDPLGRYLFAGVTFELKPF
;
A
#
# COMPACT_ATOMS: atom_id res chain seq x y z
N MET A 1 37.82 -15.38 52.41
CA MET A 1 37.18 -15.04 53.69
C MET A 1 37.48 -13.55 53.99
N PRO A 2 36.58 -12.77 54.46
CA PRO A 2 35.13 -12.96 54.66
C PRO A 2 34.25 -11.80 54.12
N THR A 3 32.94 -12.15 53.96
CA THR A 3 31.70 -11.34 54.31
C THR A 3 31.51 -10.03 53.52
N GLY A 4 30.50 -9.78 52.70
CA GLY A 4 29.06 -10.12 52.83
C GLY A 4 28.29 -8.82 53.04
N TYR A 5 27.43 -8.44 52.07
CA TYR A 5 26.16 -7.77 52.40
C TYR A 5 25.24 -7.77 51.13
N PHE A 6 24.16 -8.50 51.29
CA PHE A 6 23.02 -8.47 50.38
C PHE A 6 22.23 -7.19 50.56
N SER A 7 21.87 -6.51 49.47
CA SER A 7 20.79 -5.53 49.47
C SER A 7 19.74 -5.95 48.45
N ALA A 8 18.56 -6.31 48.94
CA ALA A 8 17.42 -6.74 48.15
C ALA A 8 16.75 -5.59 47.41
N GLY A 9 16.91 -5.52 46.11
CA GLY A 9 16.11 -4.65 45.25
C GLY A 9 14.74 -5.28 44.96
N ARG A 10 13.70 -4.63 45.41
CA ARG A 10 12.29 -4.98 45.22
C ARG A 10 11.95 -5.02 43.69
N ARG A 11 11.70 -6.18 43.17
CA ARG A 11 10.97 -6.36 41.89
C ARG A 11 9.52 -5.91 42.12
N ARG A 12 9.12 -4.80 41.52
CA ARG A 12 7.70 -4.44 41.35
C ARG A 12 7.09 -5.43 40.33
N ARG A 13 6.27 -6.34 40.82
CA ARG A 13 5.31 -7.08 39.99
C ARG A 13 4.28 -6.09 39.48
N VAL A 14 4.29 -5.83 38.20
CA VAL A 14 3.17 -5.18 37.52
C VAL A 14 2.08 -6.24 37.38
N HIS A 15 1.08 -6.19 38.26
CA HIS A 15 -0.14 -6.95 38.08
C HIS A 15 -0.92 -6.30 36.92
N ALA A 16 -0.96 -6.96 35.79
CA ALA A 16 -1.92 -6.68 34.76
C ALA A 16 -3.32 -6.92 35.37
N ARG A 17 -4.08 -5.86 35.60
CA ARG A 17 -5.49 -5.96 35.92
C ARG A 17 -6.23 -6.42 34.66
N VAL A 18 -6.49 -7.71 34.55
CA VAL A 18 -7.47 -8.26 33.61
C VAL A 18 -8.85 -7.79 34.10
N SER A 19 -9.51 -6.97 33.29
CA SER A 19 -10.89 -6.51 33.58
C SER A 19 -11.84 -7.72 33.72
N PRO A 20 -12.83 -7.66 34.62
CA PRO A 20 -13.67 -8.80 34.98
C PRO A 20 -14.76 -9.15 33.93
N LEU A 21 -14.54 -8.95 32.65
CA LEU A 21 -15.54 -9.27 31.62
C LEU A 21 -15.57 -10.75 31.19
N LEU A 22 -14.64 -11.57 31.69
CA LEU A 22 -14.57 -13.01 31.33
C LEU A 22 -15.29 -13.96 32.30
N TYR A 23 -15.85 -13.47 33.42
CA TYR A 23 -16.51 -14.33 34.44
C TYR A 23 -18.04 -14.41 34.34
N PHE A 24 -18.67 -13.78 33.31
CA PHE A 24 -20.15 -13.76 33.21
C PHE A 24 -20.75 -14.87 32.31
N ALA A 25 -19.97 -15.80 31.79
CA ALA A 25 -20.46 -16.81 30.86
C ALA A 25 -20.77 -18.20 31.41
N ILE A 26 -20.63 -18.45 32.72
CA ILE A 26 -20.76 -19.83 33.30
C ILE A 26 -21.86 -20.00 34.35
N ALA A 27 -22.66 -19.00 34.63
CA ALA A 27 -23.69 -19.15 35.69
C ALA A 27 -25.08 -18.70 35.20
N CYS A 28 -25.66 -19.38 34.20
CA CYS A 28 -27.12 -19.38 33.97
C CYS A 28 -27.55 -20.68 33.29
N SER A 29 -27.54 -21.76 34.05
CA SER A 29 -28.34 -22.96 33.75
C SER A 29 -29.69 -22.82 34.47
N SER A 30 -30.60 -22.04 33.90
CA SER A 30 -32.02 -22.10 34.19
C SER A 30 -32.77 -22.36 32.87
N SER A 31 -33.53 -23.43 32.92
CA SER A 31 -34.37 -23.99 31.83
C SER A 31 -35.18 -22.92 31.12
N VAL A 32 -34.77 -22.57 29.91
CA VAL A 32 -35.58 -21.82 28.95
C VAL A 32 -36.36 -22.88 28.13
N ARG A 33 -37.66 -22.90 28.28
CA ARG A 33 -38.59 -23.63 27.38
C ARG A 33 -38.46 -22.97 26.00
N ALA A 34 -37.97 -23.74 25.05
CA ALA A 34 -37.94 -23.33 23.64
C ALA A 34 -39.40 -23.22 23.16
N GLN A 35 -39.80 -22.03 22.72
CA GLN A 35 -40.92 -21.91 21.79
C GLN A 35 -40.48 -22.45 20.44
N GLU A 36 -41.32 -23.29 19.83
CA GLU A 36 -41.12 -23.79 18.45
C GLU A 36 -40.91 -22.58 17.51
N PRO A 37 -39.84 -22.57 16.73
CA PRO A 37 -39.71 -21.54 15.69
C PRO A 37 -40.74 -21.85 14.58
N GLU A 38 -41.63 -20.93 14.32
CA GLU A 38 -42.32 -20.86 13.04
C GLU A 38 -41.27 -20.98 11.94
N GLN A 39 -41.42 -22.01 11.10
CA GLN A 39 -40.63 -22.13 9.88
C GLN A 39 -40.80 -20.84 9.07
N PRO A 40 -39.71 -20.17 8.69
CA PRO A 40 -39.81 -19.14 7.68
C PRO A 40 -40.30 -19.90 6.41
N ALA A 41 -41.48 -19.57 5.94
CA ALA A 41 -41.94 -19.92 4.63
C ALA A 41 -40.80 -19.57 3.66
N ALA A 42 -40.50 -20.54 2.75
CA ALA A 42 -39.47 -20.32 1.72
C ALA A 42 -39.72 -18.97 1.09
N GLY A 43 -38.82 -18.04 1.33
CA GLY A 43 -38.95 -16.60 1.08
C GLY A 43 -39.38 -16.41 -0.37
N GLN A 44 -40.56 -15.88 -0.56
CA GLN A 44 -40.85 -15.07 -1.72
C GLN A 44 -39.86 -13.85 -1.55
N SER A 45 -38.79 -13.89 -2.31
CA SER A 45 -37.93 -12.71 -2.48
C SER A 45 -38.87 -11.61 -2.94
N GLU A 46 -39.00 -10.54 -2.17
CA GLU A 46 -39.45 -9.26 -2.69
C GLU A 46 -38.66 -9.01 -3.94
N GLN A 47 -39.34 -9.04 -5.11
CA GLN A 47 -38.76 -8.74 -6.40
C GLN A 47 -38.56 -7.22 -6.51
N GLY A 48 -37.72 -6.67 -5.65
CA GLY A 48 -37.18 -5.34 -5.82
C GLY A 48 -36.25 -5.35 -7.02
N THR A 49 -36.34 -4.35 -7.87
CA THR A 49 -35.47 -4.18 -9.03
C THR A 49 -34.06 -3.85 -8.52
N ILE A 50 -33.10 -4.74 -8.74
CA ILE A 50 -31.72 -4.61 -8.24
C ILE A 50 -30.84 -4.03 -9.34
N VAL A 51 -30.05 -2.99 -9.03
CA VAL A 51 -28.97 -2.53 -9.90
C VAL A 51 -27.70 -3.26 -9.49
N VAL A 52 -27.18 -4.11 -10.37
CA VAL A 52 -25.93 -4.86 -10.16
C VAL A 52 -24.76 -4.06 -10.72
N THR A 53 -23.63 -4.05 -10.02
CA THR A 53 -22.40 -3.39 -10.49
C THR A 53 -22.00 -3.87 -11.89
N GLY A 54 -21.72 -2.92 -12.80
CA GLY A 54 -21.41 -3.13 -14.22
C GLY A 54 -22.54 -2.77 -15.19
N SER A 55 -23.66 -2.25 -14.68
CA SER A 55 -24.75 -1.64 -15.47
C SER A 55 -25.50 -0.61 -14.61
N ARG A 56 -26.04 0.42 -15.25
CA ARG A 56 -27.00 1.37 -14.63
C ARG A 56 -28.45 1.00 -14.93
N ILE A 57 -28.66 -0.04 -15.77
CA ILE A 57 -29.99 -0.57 -16.10
C ILE A 57 -30.42 -1.50 -14.97
N PRO A 58 -31.57 -1.23 -14.30
CA PRO A 58 -32.13 -2.11 -13.27
C PRO A 58 -32.43 -3.51 -13.80
N ARG A 59 -32.19 -4.54 -13.00
CA ARG A 59 -32.36 -5.95 -13.36
C ARG A 59 -33.20 -6.72 -12.32
N PRO A 60 -33.94 -7.74 -12.73
CA PRO A 60 -34.68 -8.57 -11.80
C PRO A 60 -33.83 -9.63 -11.08
N ASP A 61 -32.57 -9.82 -11.48
CA ASP A 61 -31.67 -10.80 -10.91
C ASP A 61 -30.23 -10.24 -10.75
N LEU A 62 -29.43 -10.89 -9.91
CA LEU A 62 -27.99 -10.56 -9.69
C LEU A 62 -27.08 -11.01 -10.85
N ALA A 63 -27.65 -11.56 -11.94
CA ALA A 63 -26.85 -12.04 -13.05
C ALA A 63 -26.35 -10.88 -13.90
N ALA A 64 -25.04 -10.71 -13.94
CA ALA A 64 -24.35 -9.76 -14.81
C ALA A 64 -23.65 -10.49 -15.95
N ILE A 65 -23.60 -9.89 -17.16
CA ILE A 65 -22.79 -10.42 -18.28
C ILE A 65 -21.31 -10.33 -17.94
N SER A 66 -20.88 -9.25 -17.28
CA SER A 66 -19.51 -9.15 -16.75
C SER A 66 -19.35 -9.95 -15.46
N PRO A 67 -18.24 -10.66 -15.27
CA PRO A 67 -17.96 -11.43 -14.07
C PRO A 67 -17.99 -10.53 -12.82
N THR A 68 -18.88 -10.85 -11.88
CA THR A 68 -19.03 -10.11 -10.63
C THR A 68 -19.02 -11.09 -9.47
N THR A 69 -18.12 -10.90 -8.52
CA THR A 69 -18.08 -11.60 -7.23
C THR A 69 -18.86 -10.78 -6.22
N VAL A 70 -19.80 -11.40 -5.52
CA VAL A 70 -20.58 -10.76 -4.45
C VAL A 70 -20.13 -11.34 -3.12
N VAL A 71 -19.66 -10.50 -2.22
CA VAL A 71 -19.30 -10.85 -0.83
C VAL A 71 -20.41 -10.34 0.07
N ASP A 72 -21.12 -11.25 0.72
CA ASP A 72 -22.22 -10.92 1.64
C ASP A 72 -21.69 -10.21 2.90
N GLY A 73 -22.45 -9.31 3.49
CA GLY A 73 -22.08 -8.61 4.74
C GLY A 73 -21.85 -9.55 5.92
N LYS A 74 -22.47 -10.74 5.95
CA LYS A 74 -22.20 -11.78 6.96
C LYS A 74 -20.73 -12.23 6.96
N GLU A 75 -20.06 -12.15 5.82
CA GLU A 75 -18.64 -12.51 5.70
C GLU A 75 -17.75 -11.60 6.56
N VAL A 76 -18.11 -10.31 6.74
CA VAL A 76 -17.43 -9.38 7.65
C VAL A 76 -17.40 -9.96 9.08
N GLY A 77 -18.56 -10.40 9.57
CA GLY A 77 -18.69 -11.03 10.90
C GLY A 77 -17.98 -12.37 11.00
N LEU A 78 -18.08 -13.22 9.97
CA LEU A 78 -17.43 -14.54 9.95
C LEU A 78 -15.90 -14.46 9.91
N GLN A 79 -15.34 -13.43 9.30
CA GLN A 79 -13.90 -13.17 9.31
C GLN A 79 -13.43 -12.43 10.56
N GLY A 80 -14.33 -11.84 11.34
CA GLY A 80 -13.97 -10.90 12.41
C GLY A 80 -13.21 -9.68 11.87
N ALA A 81 -13.50 -9.27 10.64
CA ALA A 81 -12.78 -8.18 9.98
C ALA A 81 -13.27 -6.84 10.54
N ILE A 82 -12.39 -6.13 11.25
CA ILE A 82 -12.65 -4.78 11.75
C ILE A 82 -12.19 -3.69 10.75
N THR A 83 -11.45 -4.08 9.71
CA THR A 83 -11.01 -3.21 8.63
C THR A 83 -11.51 -3.72 7.29
N THR A 84 -11.86 -2.80 6.41
CA THR A 84 -12.30 -3.12 5.05
C THR A 84 -11.16 -3.73 4.21
N GLU A 85 -9.91 -3.30 4.48
CA GLU A 85 -8.73 -3.91 3.84
C GLU A 85 -8.60 -5.39 4.20
N GLY A 86 -8.79 -5.76 5.47
CA GLY A 86 -8.71 -7.14 5.93
C GLY A 86 -9.76 -8.04 5.27
N LEU A 87 -10.96 -7.50 5.01
CA LEU A 87 -12.01 -8.19 4.26
C LEU A 87 -11.59 -8.44 2.80
N LEU A 88 -11.13 -7.39 2.11
CA LEU A 88 -10.85 -7.44 0.68
C LEU A 88 -9.57 -8.21 0.34
N ASN A 89 -8.51 -8.09 1.17
CA ASN A 89 -7.25 -8.82 0.95
C ASN A 89 -7.41 -10.35 1.04
N SER A 90 -8.52 -10.84 1.64
CA SER A 90 -8.86 -12.26 1.64
C SER A 90 -9.37 -12.77 0.29
N LEU A 91 -9.72 -11.90 -0.67
CA LEU A 91 -10.26 -12.27 -1.96
C LEU A 91 -9.15 -12.68 -2.94
N PRO A 92 -9.32 -13.79 -3.69
CA PRO A 92 -8.30 -14.26 -4.64
C PRO A 92 -7.93 -13.26 -5.74
N GLN A 93 -8.87 -12.40 -6.14
CA GLN A 93 -8.71 -11.40 -7.19
C GLN A 93 -8.02 -10.13 -6.72
N VAL A 94 -7.78 -9.98 -5.41
CA VAL A 94 -7.15 -8.79 -4.83
C VAL A 94 -5.66 -9.03 -4.63
N THR A 95 -4.86 -8.06 -5.03
CA THR A 95 -3.45 -7.95 -4.71
C THR A 95 -3.32 -6.91 -3.59
N PRO A 96 -2.62 -7.22 -2.51
CA PRO A 96 -2.46 -6.29 -1.39
C PRO A 96 -1.68 -5.03 -1.79
N GLY A 97 -2.07 -3.90 -1.21
CA GLY A 97 -1.42 -2.60 -1.38
C GLY A 97 -1.06 -1.95 -0.04
N GLN A 98 -1.19 -0.62 0.04
CA GLN A 98 -1.02 0.12 1.29
C GLN A 98 -1.98 -0.38 2.37
N GLY A 99 -1.54 -0.45 3.63
CA GLY A 99 -2.33 -0.93 4.75
C GLY A 99 -1.64 -0.77 6.10
N ALA A 100 -2.20 -1.37 7.15
CA ALA A 100 -1.75 -1.21 8.53
C ALA A 100 -0.37 -1.83 8.82
N PHE A 101 0.09 -2.76 8.00
CA PHE A 101 1.34 -3.52 8.19
C PHE A 101 2.57 -2.93 7.49
N LEU A 102 2.50 -1.69 7.05
CA LEU A 102 3.63 -0.97 6.44
C LEU A 102 3.99 0.25 7.29
N SER A 103 5.26 0.41 7.64
CA SER A 103 5.77 1.55 8.43
C SER A 103 6.58 2.53 7.61
N ASN A 104 7.48 2.04 6.79
CA ASN A 104 8.19 2.89 5.83
C ASN A 104 7.21 3.35 4.74
N ASP A 105 7.30 4.62 4.34
CA ASP A 105 6.46 5.25 3.31
C ASP A 105 4.95 5.08 3.53
N ALA A 106 4.55 5.01 4.80
CA ALA A 106 3.17 4.86 5.20
C ALA A 106 2.35 6.10 4.84
N THR A 107 1.28 5.91 4.07
CA THR A 107 0.32 7.00 3.76
C THR A 107 -0.72 7.19 4.86
N GLY A 108 -0.88 6.21 5.76
CA GLY A 108 -1.98 6.20 6.75
C GLY A 108 -3.31 5.71 6.20
N THR A 109 -3.39 5.40 4.90
CA THR A 109 -4.59 4.89 4.21
C THR A 109 -4.47 3.41 3.87
N ALA A 110 -5.58 2.81 3.46
CA ALA A 110 -5.61 1.45 2.92
C ALA A 110 -6.17 1.44 1.49
N THR A 111 -5.54 0.66 0.61
CA THR A 111 -5.88 0.62 -0.81
C THR A 111 -6.32 -0.76 -1.25
N VAL A 112 -7.03 -0.83 -2.39
CA VAL A 112 -7.39 -2.07 -3.05
C VAL A 112 -6.87 -2.08 -4.48
N ASP A 113 -6.23 -3.18 -4.86
CA ASP A 113 -5.72 -3.41 -6.20
C ASP A 113 -6.32 -4.69 -6.78
N LEU A 114 -7.11 -4.58 -7.81
CA LEU A 114 -7.66 -5.74 -8.51
C LEU A 114 -6.62 -6.30 -9.48
N ARG A 115 -6.21 -7.55 -9.21
CA ARG A 115 -5.32 -8.35 -10.06
C ARG A 115 -3.91 -7.78 -10.26
N GLY A 116 -3.43 -6.91 -9.36
CA GLY A 116 -2.10 -6.32 -9.46
C GLY A 116 -1.91 -5.35 -10.63
N LEU A 117 -3.03 -4.78 -11.14
CA LEU A 117 -2.95 -3.76 -12.21
C LEU A 117 -2.68 -2.35 -11.68
N GLY A 118 -2.58 -2.19 -10.36
CA GLY A 118 -2.35 -0.95 -9.65
C GLY A 118 -3.64 -0.35 -9.05
N PRO A 119 -3.59 0.18 -7.82
CA PRO A 119 -4.77 0.68 -7.10
C PRO A 119 -5.42 1.88 -7.80
N GLY A 120 -4.67 2.69 -8.54
CA GLY A 120 -5.20 3.80 -9.34
C GLY A 120 -6.01 3.36 -10.58
N ARG A 121 -6.03 2.07 -10.91
CA ARG A 121 -6.81 1.47 -12.00
C ARG A 121 -8.01 0.66 -11.49
N THR A 122 -8.21 0.64 -10.17
CA THR A 122 -9.37 0.03 -9.49
C THR A 122 -10.31 1.11 -9.00
N LEU A 123 -11.51 1.16 -9.55
CA LEU A 123 -12.51 2.15 -9.12
C LEU A 123 -13.22 1.65 -7.86
N VAL A 124 -13.27 2.48 -6.83
CA VAL A 124 -14.03 2.19 -5.60
C VAL A 124 -15.30 3.04 -5.55
N LEU A 125 -16.41 2.38 -5.25
CA LEU A 125 -17.73 3.00 -5.14
C LEU A 125 -18.38 2.71 -3.78
N ILE A 126 -19.24 3.61 -3.33
CA ILE A 126 -20.22 3.41 -2.26
C ILE A 126 -21.60 3.66 -2.87
N ASN A 127 -22.51 2.67 -2.78
CA ASN A 127 -23.85 2.73 -3.34
C ASN A 127 -23.86 3.18 -4.82
N GLY A 128 -22.88 2.68 -5.61
CA GLY A 128 -22.72 3.03 -7.02
C GLY A 128 -22.14 4.43 -7.30
N ARG A 129 -21.70 5.18 -6.29
CA ARG A 129 -21.09 6.51 -6.38
C ARG A 129 -19.62 6.47 -6.00
N ARG A 130 -18.79 7.26 -6.69
CA ARG A 130 -17.33 7.30 -6.45
C ARG A 130 -16.99 7.60 -5.00
N LEU A 131 -16.03 6.82 -4.46
CA LEU A 131 -15.29 7.19 -3.26
C LEU A 131 -14.13 8.09 -3.68
N LEU A 132 -13.97 9.22 -2.99
CA LEU A 132 -12.93 10.21 -3.32
C LEU A 132 -11.54 9.69 -2.89
N PRO A 133 -10.45 10.23 -3.49
CA PRO A 133 -9.08 9.91 -3.06
C PRO A 133 -8.89 10.19 -1.57
N GLY A 134 -8.21 9.27 -0.87
CA GLY A 134 -8.02 9.30 0.58
C GLY A 134 -6.86 10.19 1.04
N ASP A 135 -5.91 10.47 0.17
CA ASP A 135 -4.67 11.18 0.49
C ASP A 135 -4.23 12.10 -0.67
N PRO A 136 -3.67 13.29 -0.42
CA PRO A 136 -3.18 14.19 -1.46
C PRO A 136 -1.88 13.72 -2.10
N PHE A 137 -1.05 12.95 -1.40
CA PHE A 137 0.20 12.42 -1.91
C PHE A 137 0.00 11.11 -2.68
N PHE A 138 -0.97 10.28 -2.28
CA PHE A 138 -1.33 9.04 -2.93
C PHE A 138 -2.83 9.01 -3.27
N PRO A 139 -3.28 9.51 -4.45
CA PRO A 139 -4.68 9.84 -4.73
C PRO A 139 -5.49 8.63 -5.16
N VAL A 140 -5.52 7.63 -4.34
CA VAL A 140 -6.44 6.49 -4.43
C VAL A 140 -7.39 6.52 -3.24
N PRO A 141 -8.60 5.94 -3.36
CA PRO A 141 -9.53 5.90 -2.26
C PRO A 141 -8.98 5.15 -1.04
N ASP A 142 -9.19 5.70 0.17
CA ASP A 142 -9.01 4.93 1.42
C ASP A 142 -10.22 4.03 1.64
N ILE A 143 -10.08 2.73 1.41
CA ILE A 143 -11.17 1.76 1.57
C ILE A 143 -11.61 1.62 3.04
N ASN A 144 -10.74 1.94 3.99
CA ASN A 144 -11.09 1.94 5.42
C ASN A 144 -11.97 3.13 5.84
N ALA A 145 -12.27 4.07 4.92
CA ALA A 145 -13.30 5.08 5.13
C ALA A 145 -14.73 4.50 5.11
N VAL A 146 -14.90 3.27 4.61
CA VAL A 146 -16.17 2.57 4.56
C VAL A 146 -16.44 1.88 5.91
N PRO A 147 -17.56 2.17 6.60
CA PRO A 147 -17.90 1.55 7.87
C PRO A 147 -18.27 0.08 7.67
N THR A 148 -17.46 -0.84 8.21
CA THR A 148 -17.63 -2.30 8.03
C THR A 148 -18.99 -2.80 8.53
N ALA A 149 -19.48 -2.27 9.65
CA ALA A 149 -20.75 -2.66 10.26
C ALA A 149 -22.00 -2.33 9.42
N LEU A 150 -21.88 -1.43 8.43
CA LEU A 150 -22.98 -1.08 7.51
C LEU A 150 -22.85 -1.78 6.16
N ILE A 151 -21.86 -2.61 5.91
CA ILE A 151 -21.71 -3.31 4.65
C ILE A 151 -22.80 -4.38 4.54
N LYS A 152 -23.78 -4.15 3.64
CA LYS A 152 -24.79 -5.14 3.26
C LYS A 152 -24.19 -6.20 2.33
N ARG A 153 -23.34 -5.77 1.38
CA ARG A 153 -22.52 -6.61 0.50
C ARG A 153 -21.44 -5.79 -0.19
N VAL A 154 -20.41 -6.46 -0.68
CA VAL A 154 -19.41 -5.89 -1.57
C VAL A 154 -19.51 -6.57 -2.93
N GLU A 155 -19.64 -5.80 -3.99
CA GLU A 155 -19.67 -6.28 -5.36
C GLU A 155 -18.34 -5.98 -6.03
N VAL A 156 -17.61 -7.03 -6.42
CA VAL A 156 -16.31 -6.93 -7.08
C VAL A 156 -16.49 -7.32 -8.55
N LEU A 157 -16.55 -6.32 -9.41
CA LEU A 157 -16.58 -6.48 -10.86
C LEU A 157 -15.16 -6.52 -11.40
N THR A 158 -14.77 -7.63 -11.98
CA THR A 158 -13.45 -7.83 -12.56
C THR A 158 -13.45 -7.60 -14.07
N GLY A 159 -12.57 -6.70 -14.54
CA GLY A 159 -12.50 -6.26 -15.94
C GLY A 159 -12.96 -4.81 -16.15
N GLY A 160 -12.70 -4.27 -17.31
CA GLY A 160 -12.97 -2.87 -17.60
C GLY A 160 -14.47 -2.51 -17.48
N ALA A 161 -14.77 -1.42 -16.78
CA ALA A 161 -16.12 -0.90 -16.61
C ALA A 161 -16.23 0.60 -16.89
N SER A 162 -15.24 1.17 -17.60
CA SER A 162 -15.19 2.61 -17.89
C SER A 162 -16.35 3.11 -18.75
N SER A 163 -16.99 2.25 -19.53
CA SER A 163 -18.21 2.61 -20.28
C SER A 163 -19.40 2.95 -19.37
N VAL A 164 -19.47 2.35 -18.19
CA VAL A 164 -20.53 2.57 -17.21
C VAL A 164 -20.16 3.65 -16.18
N TYR A 165 -18.94 3.57 -15.63
CA TYR A 165 -18.53 4.38 -14.47
C TYR A 165 -17.46 5.43 -14.76
N GLY A 166 -17.00 5.52 -16.03
CA GLY A 166 -15.97 6.49 -16.44
C GLY A 166 -14.54 6.03 -16.17
N SER A 167 -13.61 6.99 -16.19
CA SER A 167 -12.19 6.77 -15.92
C SER A 167 -11.95 6.02 -14.61
N ASP A 168 -10.81 5.33 -14.51
CA ASP A 168 -10.27 4.56 -13.37
C ASP A 168 -10.83 3.12 -13.22
N ALA A 169 -11.95 2.79 -13.86
CA ALA A 169 -12.51 1.43 -13.91
C ALA A 169 -11.83 0.57 -14.99
N VAL A 170 -10.50 0.43 -14.91
CA VAL A 170 -9.68 -0.31 -15.88
C VAL A 170 -9.49 -1.76 -15.46
N ALA A 171 -9.02 -1.99 -14.24
CA ALA A 171 -8.87 -3.31 -13.63
C ALA A 171 -10.22 -3.90 -13.21
N GLY A 172 -11.11 -3.02 -12.78
CA GLY A 172 -12.44 -3.36 -12.31
C GLY A 172 -13.04 -2.32 -11.39
N VAL A 173 -14.09 -2.74 -10.68
CA VAL A 173 -14.83 -1.90 -9.72
C VAL A 173 -15.04 -2.68 -8.43
N VAL A 174 -14.81 -2.04 -7.30
CA VAL A 174 -15.22 -2.51 -5.97
C VAL A 174 -16.33 -1.59 -5.48
N ASN A 175 -17.55 -2.11 -5.38
CA ASN A 175 -18.72 -1.33 -4.97
C ASN A 175 -19.23 -1.82 -3.62
N PHE A 176 -19.17 -0.97 -2.62
CA PHE A 176 -19.73 -1.22 -1.30
C PHE A 176 -21.20 -0.81 -1.28
N ILE A 177 -22.08 -1.78 -1.11
CA ILE A 177 -23.50 -1.54 -0.90
C ILE A 177 -23.73 -1.50 0.60
N LEU A 178 -24.09 -0.33 1.12
CA LEU A 178 -24.34 -0.10 2.53
C LEU A 178 -25.81 -0.34 2.88
N ASP A 179 -26.05 -0.70 4.13
CA ASP A 179 -27.38 -0.86 4.70
C ASP A 179 -27.97 0.53 5.03
N THR A 180 -28.55 1.18 4.03
CA THR A 180 -29.18 2.50 4.13
C THR A 180 -30.59 2.46 4.69
N GLU A 181 -31.20 1.26 4.74
CA GLU A 181 -32.56 0.99 5.18
C GLU A 181 -32.56 0.22 6.51
N LEU A 182 -31.61 0.54 7.40
CA LEU A 182 -31.57 -0.07 8.73
C LEU A 182 -32.89 0.22 9.47
N ASP A 183 -33.49 -0.80 10.09
CA ASP A 183 -34.72 -0.65 10.86
C ASP A 183 -34.46 -0.87 12.36
N GLY A 184 -34.69 0.19 13.16
CA GLY A 184 -34.41 0.22 14.60
C GLY A 184 -32.94 0.44 14.96
N LEU A 185 -32.57 0.03 16.16
CA LEU A 185 -31.22 0.20 16.72
C LEU A 185 -30.38 -1.06 16.50
N ARG A 186 -29.18 -0.89 15.94
CA ARG A 186 -28.13 -1.90 15.84
C ARG A 186 -26.86 -1.37 16.53
N VAL A 187 -26.33 -2.14 17.47
CA VAL A 187 -25.04 -1.86 18.11
C VAL A 187 -24.15 -3.07 17.94
N GLU A 188 -22.96 -2.85 17.47
CA GLU A 188 -21.96 -3.90 17.26
C GLU A 188 -20.67 -3.53 17.98
N GLY A 189 -20.13 -4.48 18.75
CA GLY A 189 -18.84 -4.36 19.41
C GLY A 189 -17.97 -5.56 19.12
N GLN A 190 -16.69 -5.36 18.85
CA GLN A 190 -15.70 -6.41 18.67
C GLN A 190 -14.39 -6.06 19.34
N ALA A 191 -13.76 -7.05 19.96
CA ALA A 191 -12.39 -6.97 20.46
C ALA A 191 -11.56 -8.10 19.86
N SER A 192 -10.28 -7.86 19.63
CA SER A 192 -9.37 -8.86 19.07
C SER A 192 -7.95 -8.65 19.55
N VAL A 193 -7.15 -9.72 19.48
CA VAL A 193 -5.71 -9.73 19.77
C VAL A 193 -5.02 -10.71 18.85
N PHE A 194 -3.72 -10.51 18.62
CA PHE A 194 -2.87 -11.52 18.01
C PHE A 194 -2.20 -12.39 19.09
N GLN A 195 -2.02 -13.66 18.80
CA GLN A 195 -1.27 -14.62 19.61
C GLN A 195 -0.34 -15.43 18.72
N HIS A 196 0.90 -15.54 19.13
CA HIS A 196 1.92 -16.37 18.47
C HIS A 196 2.79 -17.11 19.49
N ASP A 197 3.22 -18.30 19.14
CA ASP A 197 4.12 -19.12 19.96
C ASP A 197 5.52 -19.13 19.36
N ASN A 198 6.38 -18.25 19.86
CA ASN A 198 7.79 -18.12 19.44
C ASN A 198 8.66 -19.28 19.96
N ARG A 199 8.27 -20.52 19.73
CA ARG A 199 9.02 -21.71 20.22
C ARG A 199 9.86 -22.40 19.18
N ASP A 200 9.53 -22.21 17.92
CA ASP A 200 10.17 -22.96 16.87
C ASP A 200 11.55 -22.39 16.47
N GLY A 201 12.45 -23.31 16.17
CA GLY A 201 13.82 -23.02 15.82
C GLY A 201 13.94 -22.56 14.36
N SER A 202 13.35 -21.41 14.01
CA SER A 202 13.60 -20.83 12.69
C SER A 202 15.09 -20.61 12.46
N ASP A 203 15.55 -20.70 11.23
CA ASP A 203 16.96 -20.43 10.89
C ASP A 203 17.36 -19.00 11.30
N LEU A 204 16.42 -18.07 11.26
CA LEU A 204 16.64 -16.70 11.70
C LEU A 204 16.89 -16.59 13.22
N ARG A 205 16.25 -17.45 14.01
CA ARG A 205 16.51 -17.50 15.45
C ARG A 205 17.95 -17.88 15.78
N GLN A 206 18.56 -18.77 15.01
CA GLN A 206 19.97 -19.10 15.17
C GLN A 206 20.87 -17.90 14.86
N ALA A 207 20.48 -17.09 13.85
CA ALA A 207 21.17 -15.86 13.53
C ALA A 207 21.04 -14.83 14.67
N LEU A 208 19.84 -14.65 15.25
CA LEU A 208 19.60 -13.79 16.42
C LEU A 208 20.49 -14.17 17.60
N VAL A 209 20.62 -15.47 17.89
CA VAL A 209 21.53 -15.97 18.92
C VAL A 209 23.00 -15.66 18.61
N ARG A 210 23.44 -15.90 17.36
CA ARG A 210 24.83 -15.59 16.94
C ARG A 210 25.15 -14.12 17.08
N ARG A 211 24.20 -13.23 16.74
CA ARG A 211 24.34 -11.77 16.84
C ARG A 211 24.06 -11.21 18.23
N GLN A 212 23.63 -12.04 19.17
CA GLN A 212 23.21 -11.62 20.52
C GLN A 212 22.09 -10.57 20.50
N PHE A 213 21.24 -10.61 19.48
CA PHE A 213 20.07 -9.74 19.41
C PHE A 213 18.94 -10.28 20.30
N PRO A 214 18.19 -9.42 21.01
CA PRO A 214 17.04 -9.85 21.78
C PRO A 214 15.93 -10.34 20.83
N PHE A 215 15.23 -11.41 21.22
CA PHE A 215 14.06 -11.95 20.53
C PHE A 215 13.06 -12.54 21.53
N PRO A 216 11.77 -12.59 21.18
CA PRO A 216 10.75 -13.13 22.06
C PRO A 216 10.87 -14.67 22.18
N VAL A 217 10.46 -15.20 23.34
CA VAL A 217 10.43 -16.64 23.61
C VAL A 217 9.08 -17.01 24.20
N GLY A 218 8.44 -18.06 23.69
CA GLY A 218 7.15 -18.56 24.15
C GLY A 218 5.99 -17.72 23.62
N ASN A 219 4.84 -17.78 24.32
CA ASN A 219 3.64 -17.15 23.85
C ASN A 219 3.67 -15.62 23.99
N THR A 220 3.46 -14.91 22.89
CA THR A 220 3.25 -13.47 22.84
C THR A 220 1.77 -13.20 22.55
N VAL A 221 1.16 -12.24 23.26
CA VAL A 221 -0.20 -11.75 22.98
C VAL A 221 -0.15 -10.23 22.89
N ASP A 222 -0.44 -9.68 21.73
CA ASP A 222 -0.31 -8.24 21.45
C ASP A 222 -1.28 -7.78 20.35
N GLY A 223 -1.05 -6.61 19.77
CA GLY A 223 -1.80 -6.08 18.63
C GLY A 223 -3.29 -5.92 18.89
N GLY A 224 -3.67 -5.65 20.16
CA GLY A 224 -5.06 -5.52 20.55
C GLY A 224 -5.83 -4.51 19.72
N ALA A 225 -7.06 -4.86 19.32
CA ALA A 225 -7.94 -3.98 18.58
C ALA A 225 -9.35 -3.96 19.16
N GLN A 226 -10.03 -2.84 18.99
CA GLN A 226 -11.40 -2.60 19.42
C GLN A 226 -12.15 -1.88 18.32
N ASP A 227 -13.37 -2.32 18.03
CA ASP A 227 -14.28 -1.71 17.08
C ASP A 227 -15.68 -1.65 17.67
N ILE A 228 -16.29 -0.48 17.70
CA ILE A 228 -17.62 -0.26 18.25
C ILE A 228 -18.40 0.60 17.25
N ASN A 229 -19.54 0.10 16.81
CA ASN A 229 -20.40 0.78 15.85
C ASN A 229 -21.85 0.79 16.38
N ALA A 230 -22.56 1.88 16.13
CA ALA A 230 -23.96 2.02 16.40
C ALA A 230 -24.68 2.62 15.19
N GLY A 231 -25.81 2.08 14.82
CA GLY A 231 -26.68 2.57 13.78
C GLY A 231 -28.13 2.61 14.26
N TYR A 232 -28.87 3.62 13.84
CA TYR A 232 -30.29 3.72 14.11
C TYR A 232 -31.02 4.16 12.83
N GLY A 233 -32.04 3.38 12.49
CA GLY A 233 -32.86 3.66 11.32
C GLY A 233 -34.33 3.69 11.67
N LEU A 234 -35.07 4.50 10.96
CA LEU A 234 -36.52 4.61 11.12
C LEU A 234 -37.20 4.88 9.77
N SER A 235 -38.35 4.25 9.59
CA SER A 235 -39.31 4.60 8.55
C SER A 235 -40.37 5.56 9.09
N PHE A 236 -40.76 6.54 8.31
CA PHE A 236 -41.76 7.55 8.71
C PHE A 236 -42.73 7.87 7.55
N ALA A 237 -43.79 8.61 7.84
CA ALA A 237 -44.80 8.98 6.86
C ALA A 237 -45.41 7.78 6.10
N ASP A 238 -45.80 6.74 6.81
CA ASP A 238 -46.39 5.49 6.27
C ASP A 238 -45.46 4.76 5.28
N GLY A 239 -44.14 4.75 5.59
CA GLY A 239 -43.13 4.08 4.77
C GLY A 239 -42.65 4.88 3.56
N ARG A 240 -43.15 6.13 3.36
CA ARG A 240 -42.67 6.99 2.27
C ARG A 240 -41.30 7.63 2.54
N GLY A 241 -40.87 7.67 3.79
CA GLY A 241 -39.57 8.19 4.16
C GLY A 241 -38.79 7.17 4.98
N HIS A 242 -37.48 7.15 4.77
CA HIS A 242 -36.54 6.36 5.57
C HIS A 242 -35.33 7.22 5.91
N ALA A 243 -34.81 7.06 7.13
CA ALA A 243 -33.57 7.69 7.57
C ALA A 243 -32.76 6.75 8.42
N THR A 244 -31.47 6.66 8.14
CA THR A 244 -30.46 5.90 8.91
C THR A 244 -29.34 6.82 9.34
N ILE A 245 -28.96 6.79 10.61
CA ILE A 245 -27.77 7.47 11.14
C ILE A 245 -26.83 6.44 11.75
N TYR A 246 -25.53 6.70 11.74
CA TYR A 246 -24.53 5.81 12.33
C TYR A 246 -23.36 6.59 12.92
N ALA A 247 -22.68 5.94 13.88
CA ALA A 247 -21.40 6.37 14.42
C ALA A 247 -20.53 5.14 14.75
N GLY A 248 -19.23 5.27 14.58
CA GLY A 248 -18.28 4.20 14.85
C GLY A 248 -16.97 4.71 15.45
N TYR A 249 -16.35 3.85 16.24
CA TYR A 249 -15.01 4.06 16.79
C TYR A 249 -14.19 2.79 16.66
N ARG A 250 -12.97 2.93 16.10
CA ARG A 250 -12.00 1.85 15.99
C ARG A 250 -10.66 2.29 16.56
N LYS A 251 -9.98 1.34 17.22
CA LYS A 251 -8.61 1.49 17.71
C LYS A 251 -7.82 0.22 17.39
N LEU A 252 -6.64 0.37 16.78
CA LEU A 252 -5.61 -0.65 16.65
C LEU A 252 -4.43 -0.29 17.53
N SER A 253 -3.81 -1.29 18.17
CA SER A 253 -2.57 -1.11 18.95
C SER A 253 -1.35 -1.40 18.08
N ALA A 254 -0.23 -0.75 18.39
CA ALA A 254 1.05 -1.01 17.74
C ALA A 254 1.56 -2.41 18.06
N VAL A 255 2.32 -2.99 17.10
CA VAL A 255 3.19 -4.14 17.28
C VAL A 255 4.50 -3.81 16.60
N THR A 256 5.64 -4.04 17.27
CA THR A 256 6.99 -3.87 16.70
C THR A 256 7.47 -5.17 16.04
N GLU A 257 8.42 -5.07 15.12
CA GLU A 257 8.96 -6.24 14.40
C GLU A 257 9.62 -7.24 15.35
N ASP A 258 10.26 -6.77 16.44
CA ASP A 258 10.90 -7.62 17.44
C ASP A 258 9.93 -8.43 18.31
N SER A 259 8.61 -8.24 18.13
CA SER A 259 7.57 -9.01 18.84
C SER A 259 7.40 -10.43 18.28
N ARG A 260 8.09 -10.78 17.22
CA ARG A 260 8.12 -12.13 16.61
C ARG A 260 9.55 -12.56 16.34
N ASP A 261 9.88 -13.82 16.57
CA ASP A 261 11.24 -14.35 16.35
C ASP A 261 11.64 -14.38 14.87
N TYR A 262 10.69 -14.46 13.93
CA TYR A 262 10.94 -14.41 12.49
C TYR A 262 11.06 -12.98 11.93
N SER A 263 10.85 -11.94 12.72
CA SER A 263 10.99 -10.53 12.30
C SER A 263 11.85 -9.69 13.25
N ALA A 264 12.49 -10.34 14.27
CA ALA A 264 13.26 -9.63 15.28
C ALA A 264 14.60 -9.05 14.79
N CYS A 265 14.99 -9.32 13.56
CA CYS A 265 16.06 -8.62 12.84
C CYS A 265 15.78 -8.63 11.33
N ALA A 266 16.45 -7.78 10.57
CA ALA A 266 16.44 -7.86 9.12
C ALA A 266 17.14 -9.13 8.65
N ALA A 267 16.40 -10.03 8.01
CA ALA A 267 16.97 -11.26 7.48
C ALA A 267 17.88 -10.97 6.29
N THR A 268 19.09 -11.47 6.34
CA THR A 268 20.05 -11.48 5.24
C THR A 268 20.52 -12.90 5.00
N GLY A 269 21.25 -13.15 3.95
CA GLY A 269 21.79 -14.47 3.67
C GLY A 269 23.07 -14.40 2.85
N ARG A 270 23.79 -15.54 2.80
CA ARG A 270 24.97 -15.70 1.95
C ARG A 270 24.60 -16.52 0.72
N ILE A 271 25.11 -16.10 -0.43
CA ILE A 271 24.89 -16.80 -1.71
C ILE A 271 25.35 -18.26 -1.65
N GLU A 272 26.48 -18.51 -0.97
CA GLU A 272 27.15 -19.82 -1.01
C GLU A 272 26.59 -20.85 -0.05
N SER A 273 25.86 -20.46 1.00
CA SER A 273 25.54 -21.37 2.12
C SER A 273 24.07 -21.54 2.44
N ASP A 274 23.18 -20.80 1.80
CA ASP A 274 21.72 -20.76 2.11
C ASP A 274 21.37 -20.49 3.60
N ILE A 275 22.35 -20.07 4.40
CA ILE A 275 22.18 -19.77 5.82
C ILE A 275 21.64 -18.37 5.98
N LEU A 276 20.56 -18.21 6.75
CA LEU A 276 20.08 -16.92 7.18
C LEU A 276 21.02 -16.29 8.22
N ASP A 277 21.22 -15.00 8.11
CA ASP A 277 21.88 -14.18 9.12
C ASP A 277 21.04 -12.94 9.44
N CYS A 278 21.37 -12.28 10.53
CA CYS A 278 20.82 -10.99 10.89
C CYS A 278 21.69 -9.87 10.32
N GLY A 279 21.16 -9.19 9.33
CA GLY A 279 21.70 -7.93 8.84
C GLY A 279 21.20 -6.75 9.65
N GLY A 280 21.01 -5.64 8.96
CA GLY A 280 20.55 -4.39 9.51
C GLY A 280 21.09 -3.20 8.73
N SER A 281 21.13 -2.05 9.36
CA SER A 281 21.60 -0.80 8.73
C SER A 281 23.11 -0.62 8.98
N ALA A 282 23.87 -0.24 7.95
CA ALA A 282 25.25 0.20 8.08
C ALA A 282 25.38 1.49 8.92
N VAL A 283 24.30 2.29 8.97
CA VAL A 283 24.18 3.41 9.92
C VAL A 283 24.01 2.83 11.31
N SER A 284 25.09 2.67 12.03
CA SER A 284 25.21 1.85 13.23
C SER A 284 25.42 2.66 14.52
N VAL A 285 25.62 1.95 15.63
CA VAL A 285 26.04 2.49 16.92
C VAL A 285 27.18 1.59 17.46
N PRO A 286 28.30 2.15 17.82
CA PRO A 286 28.67 3.56 18.02
C PRO A 286 28.87 4.37 16.74
N GLY A 287 28.88 3.78 15.56
CA GLY A 287 28.98 4.40 14.26
C GLY A 287 29.91 3.63 13.32
N THR A 288 29.63 3.70 12.03
CA THR A 288 30.49 3.22 10.94
C THR A 288 31.04 4.42 10.19
N PHE A 289 32.30 4.39 9.81
CA PHE A 289 33.01 5.49 9.17
C PHE A 289 33.73 4.99 7.93
N PHE A 290 33.79 5.80 6.89
CA PHE A 290 34.56 5.55 5.68
C PHE A 290 35.43 6.76 5.37
N THR A 291 36.63 6.53 4.85
CA THR A 291 37.47 7.52 4.18
C THR A 291 37.64 7.12 2.71
N ASN A 292 38.30 7.92 1.90
CA ASN A 292 38.63 7.53 0.52
C ASN A 292 39.58 6.31 0.45
N PHE A 293 40.23 5.96 1.57
CA PHE A 293 41.29 4.95 1.62
C PHE A 293 40.99 3.79 2.57
N SER A 294 39.85 3.78 3.24
CA SER A 294 39.51 2.73 4.18
C SER A 294 38.23 2.01 3.82
N GLY A 295 38.22 0.72 4.10
CA GLY A 295 36.98 -0.02 4.28
C GLY A 295 36.18 0.52 5.49
N PRO A 296 35.13 -0.20 5.93
CA PRO A 296 34.33 0.21 7.07
C PRO A 296 35.15 0.23 8.35
N LEU A 297 35.13 1.35 9.04
CA LEU A 297 35.74 1.59 10.34
C LEU A 297 34.66 1.72 11.41
N GLN A 298 34.94 1.27 12.62
CA GLN A 298 34.06 1.43 13.79
C GLN A 298 34.83 2.08 14.94
N ILE A 299 34.10 2.62 15.93
CA ILE A 299 34.72 3.10 17.17
C ILE A 299 35.05 1.94 18.07
N GLY A 300 36.35 1.75 18.31
CA GLY A 300 36.88 0.84 19.32
C GLY A 300 36.95 1.48 20.73
N ALA A 301 37.61 0.79 21.65
CA ALA A 301 37.85 1.34 22.97
C ALA A 301 38.78 2.54 22.91
N GLY A 302 38.52 3.61 23.68
CA GLY A 302 39.46 4.71 23.86
C GLY A 302 39.61 5.68 22.69
N ARG A 303 38.56 5.96 21.90
CA ARG A 303 38.64 6.86 20.74
C ARG A 303 39.56 6.37 19.63
N GLU A 304 39.45 5.11 19.25
CA GLU A 304 40.24 4.57 18.15
C GLU A 304 39.32 4.05 17.05
N PHE A 305 39.70 4.18 15.79
CA PHE A 305 39.07 3.48 14.68
C PHE A 305 39.65 2.08 14.56
N VAL A 306 38.74 1.10 14.46
CA VAL A 306 39.07 -0.30 14.19
C VAL A 306 38.31 -0.77 12.94
N GLU A 307 38.88 -1.63 12.15
CA GLU A 307 38.21 -2.20 10.99
C GLU A 307 36.99 -3.04 11.40
N GLY A 308 35.92 -2.90 10.67
CA GLY A 308 34.71 -3.69 10.86
C GLY A 308 33.41 -2.93 10.65
N LEU A 309 32.34 -3.69 10.51
CA LEU A 309 30.96 -3.20 10.42
C LEU A 309 30.06 -4.10 11.28
N THR A 310 29.40 -3.50 12.25
CA THR A 310 28.34 -4.17 13.01
C THR A 310 26.99 -3.54 12.62
N PRO A 311 26.15 -4.25 11.83
CA PRO A 311 24.87 -3.72 11.42
C PRO A 311 23.95 -3.40 12.61
N TYR A 312 23.20 -2.31 12.50
CA TYR A 312 22.24 -1.89 13.52
C TYR A 312 20.91 -2.63 13.35
N ASN A 313 20.45 -3.31 14.39
CA ASN A 313 19.13 -3.93 14.40
C ASN A 313 18.03 -2.89 14.66
N PHE A 314 17.21 -2.61 13.65
CA PHE A 314 16.11 -1.64 13.71
C PHE A 314 14.75 -2.26 14.11
N ALA A 315 14.61 -3.59 14.13
CA ALA A 315 13.37 -4.30 14.42
C ALA A 315 12.69 -3.90 15.75
N PRO A 316 13.42 -3.59 16.84
CA PRO A 316 12.81 -3.13 18.09
C PRO A 316 12.06 -1.79 18.00
N PHE A 317 12.31 -1.02 16.96
CA PHE A 317 11.73 0.31 16.76
C PHE A 317 10.68 0.34 15.65
N ASN A 318 10.87 -0.43 14.60
CA ASN A 318 9.95 -0.43 13.46
C ASN A 318 8.62 -1.06 13.83
N TYR A 319 7.51 -0.39 13.47
CA TYR A 319 6.19 -1.00 13.62
C TYR A 319 5.96 -2.07 12.55
N TYR A 320 5.63 -3.27 13.01
CA TYR A 320 5.09 -4.34 12.18
C TYR A 320 3.59 -4.12 11.90
N GLN A 321 2.83 -3.68 12.92
CA GLN A 321 1.48 -3.15 12.79
C GLN A 321 1.45 -1.74 13.36
N ARG A 322 0.98 -0.78 12.55
CA ARG A 322 0.81 0.60 12.99
C ARG A 322 -0.42 0.76 13.88
N PRO A 323 -0.35 1.59 14.93
CA PRO A 323 -1.53 1.99 15.67
C PRO A 323 -2.41 2.92 14.83
N ASP A 324 -3.72 2.73 14.94
CA ASP A 324 -4.74 3.52 14.25
C ASP A 324 -5.85 3.86 15.23
N ARG A 325 -6.39 5.07 15.11
CA ARG A 325 -7.58 5.51 15.85
C ARG A 325 -8.50 6.23 14.89
N ARG A 326 -9.69 5.65 14.68
CA ARG A 326 -10.62 6.13 13.66
C ARG A 326 -12.00 6.37 14.27
N HIS A 327 -12.57 7.53 13.94
CA HIS A 327 -13.95 7.90 14.22
C HIS A 327 -14.69 8.04 12.90
N THR A 328 -15.86 7.41 12.79
CA THR A 328 -16.76 7.53 11.64
C THR A 328 -18.14 7.98 12.11
N ALA A 329 -18.81 8.76 11.29
CA ALA A 329 -20.21 9.13 11.53
C ALA A 329 -20.87 9.47 10.19
N GLY A 330 -22.17 9.29 10.11
CA GLY A 330 -22.90 9.63 8.90
C GLY A 330 -24.38 9.30 8.97
N GLY A 331 -25.03 9.46 7.82
CA GLY A 331 -26.43 9.13 7.70
C GLY A 331 -26.90 9.18 6.24
N PHE A 332 -28.03 8.55 6.03
CA PHE A 332 -28.73 8.39 4.78
C PHE A 332 -30.20 8.78 5.01
N ALA A 333 -30.82 9.48 4.09
CA ALA A 333 -32.25 9.73 4.16
C ALA A 333 -32.85 9.85 2.76
N GLU A 334 -34.07 9.35 2.61
CA GLU A 334 -34.86 9.44 1.39
C GLU A 334 -36.33 9.65 1.72
N PHE A 335 -37.04 10.29 0.81
CA PHE A 335 -38.47 10.57 1.00
C PHE A 335 -39.22 10.58 -0.32
N GLU A 336 -40.18 9.70 -0.48
CA GLU A 336 -41.07 9.66 -1.64
C GLU A 336 -42.15 10.74 -1.49
N ILE A 337 -41.95 11.88 -2.15
CA ILE A 337 -42.98 12.94 -2.26
C ILE A 337 -44.10 12.46 -3.21
N SER A 338 -43.70 11.83 -4.30
CA SER A 338 -44.58 11.18 -5.27
C SER A 338 -43.77 10.15 -6.05
N ARG A 339 -44.40 9.22 -6.80
CA ARG A 339 -43.68 8.28 -7.68
C ARG A 339 -42.72 8.93 -8.67
N GLY A 340 -42.97 10.22 -9.01
CA GLY A 340 -42.07 10.98 -9.88
C GLY A 340 -41.04 11.82 -9.18
N LEU A 341 -41.02 11.86 -7.85
CA LEU A 341 -40.09 12.72 -7.10
C LEU A 341 -39.75 12.12 -5.74
N GLU A 342 -38.53 11.60 -5.64
CA GLU A 342 -37.96 11.04 -4.42
C GLU A 342 -36.56 11.64 -4.19
N PRO A 343 -36.47 12.74 -3.40
CA PRO A 343 -35.18 13.27 -2.95
C PRO A 343 -34.50 12.31 -1.99
N PHE A 344 -33.16 12.26 -2.08
CA PHE A 344 -32.30 11.51 -1.17
C PHE A 344 -31.02 12.28 -0.84
N ILE A 345 -30.47 12.00 0.34
CA ILE A 345 -29.20 12.55 0.82
C ILE A 345 -28.35 11.48 1.47
N GLU A 346 -27.02 11.61 1.33
CA GLU A 346 -26.02 10.82 2.04
C GLU A 346 -24.97 11.75 2.63
N PHE A 347 -24.59 11.50 3.87
CA PHE A 347 -23.51 12.19 4.55
C PHE A 347 -22.60 11.19 5.22
N MET A 348 -21.27 11.33 5.02
CA MET A 348 -20.26 10.50 5.65
C MET A 348 -19.10 11.38 6.13
N PHE A 349 -18.63 11.11 7.33
CA PHE A 349 -17.49 11.75 7.97
C PHE A 349 -16.55 10.70 8.57
N MET A 350 -15.24 10.96 8.46
CA MET A 350 -14.20 10.18 9.09
C MET A 350 -13.10 11.10 9.61
N ASP A 351 -12.60 10.86 10.84
CA ASP A 351 -11.36 11.41 11.38
C ASP A 351 -10.45 10.25 11.78
N ASP A 352 -9.38 10.07 11.04
CA ASP A 352 -8.38 9.02 11.20
C ASP A 352 -7.07 9.59 11.70
N ARG A 353 -6.43 8.88 12.64
CA ARG A 353 -5.08 9.18 13.12
C ARG A 353 -4.30 7.88 13.23
N THR A 354 -3.24 7.81 12.48
CA THR A 354 -2.28 6.71 12.54
C THR A 354 -0.87 7.25 12.80
N THR A 355 -0.05 6.42 13.42
CA THR A 355 1.35 6.73 13.68
C THR A 355 2.21 5.69 12.99
N ALA A 356 3.17 6.12 12.20
CA ALA A 356 4.25 5.28 11.73
C ALA A 356 5.50 5.55 12.57
N GLN A 357 6.22 4.50 12.92
CA GLN A 357 7.47 4.60 13.67
C GLN A 357 8.52 3.71 13.01
N VAL A 358 9.69 4.29 12.82
CA VAL A 358 10.88 3.58 12.35
C VAL A 358 12.08 3.93 13.23
N ALA A 359 13.16 3.19 13.09
CA ALA A 359 14.38 3.38 13.85
C ALA A 359 14.87 4.84 13.88
N PRO A 360 15.66 5.23 14.90
CA PRO A 360 16.19 6.58 15.03
C PRO A 360 16.84 7.09 13.74
N SER A 361 16.80 8.40 13.48
CA SER A 361 17.55 9.04 12.42
C SER A 361 19.05 9.13 12.77
N GLY A 362 19.86 9.80 11.95
CA GLY A 362 21.28 9.97 12.17
C GLY A 362 21.95 10.58 10.94
N SER A 363 23.27 10.49 10.85
CA SER A 363 24.02 10.73 9.63
C SER A 363 24.01 9.47 8.77
N PHE A 364 23.56 9.57 7.52
CA PHE A 364 23.51 8.46 6.54
C PHE A 364 24.57 8.65 5.44
N GLY A 365 25.62 9.45 5.72
CA GLY A 365 26.71 9.75 4.79
C GLY A 365 26.64 11.11 4.11
N GLU A 366 25.65 11.94 4.45
CA GLU A 366 25.54 13.32 3.91
C GLU A 366 26.59 14.27 4.50
N VAL A 367 27.25 13.88 5.57
CA VAL A 367 28.50 14.51 6.03
C VAL A 367 29.65 13.85 5.28
N ASP A 368 30.43 14.65 4.60
CA ASP A 368 31.47 14.22 3.66
C ASP A 368 32.89 14.55 4.16
N SER A 369 32.97 15.36 5.20
CA SER A 369 34.26 15.84 5.68
C SER A 369 34.22 16.26 7.14
N ILE A 370 35.39 16.18 7.79
CA ILE A 370 35.62 16.60 9.17
C ILE A 370 36.82 17.54 9.19
N ASN A 371 36.75 18.60 9.98
CA ASN A 371 37.84 19.55 10.18
C ASN A 371 39.03 18.90 10.92
N CYS A 372 40.26 19.16 10.43
CA CYS A 372 41.47 18.54 10.96
C CYS A 372 41.97 19.21 12.28
N ASP A 373 41.44 20.35 12.61
CA ASP A 373 41.67 21.03 13.92
C ASP A 373 40.62 20.61 14.97
N ASN A 374 39.89 19.50 14.72
CA ASN A 374 38.85 18.95 15.60
C ASN A 374 39.50 18.36 16.88
N VAL A 375 39.25 19.00 18.00
CA VAL A 375 39.84 18.62 19.30
C VAL A 375 39.29 17.31 19.89
N LEU A 376 38.22 16.74 19.30
CA LEU A 376 37.68 15.46 19.72
C LEU A 376 38.35 14.26 19.04
N LEU A 377 39.14 14.47 17.99
CA LEU A 377 39.83 13.39 17.32
C LEU A 377 41.04 12.94 18.17
N SER A 378 41.21 11.63 18.35
CA SER A 378 42.45 11.08 18.85
C SER A 378 43.58 11.23 17.83
N ALA A 379 44.81 11.05 18.25
CA ALA A 379 45.95 11.10 17.32
C ALA A 379 45.87 10.05 16.22
N GLN A 380 45.29 8.84 16.53
CA GLN A 380 45.08 7.78 15.57
C GLN A 380 43.98 8.15 14.59
N GLN A 381 42.81 8.62 15.06
CA GLN A 381 41.72 9.08 14.20
C GLN A 381 42.17 10.24 13.29
N HIS A 382 42.86 11.21 13.85
CA HIS A 382 43.40 12.33 13.07
C HIS A 382 44.33 11.83 11.95
N SER A 383 45.23 10.88 12.24
CA SER A 383 46.18 10.37 11.25
C SER A 383 45.53 9.58 10.13
N LEU A 384 44.34 8.98 10.37
CA LEU A 384 43.53 8.26 9.36
C LEU A 384 42.66 9.17 8.52
N ILE A 385 42.36 10.40 8.97
CA ILE A 385 41.50 11.34 8.29
C ILE A 385 42.29 12.43 7.60
N CYS A 386 43.27 13.01 8.29
CA CYS A 386 43.96 14.22 7.94
C CYS A 386 45.35 13.95 7.38
N PHE A 387 45.43 13.45 6.14
CA PHE A 387 46.70 13.17 5.46
C PHE A 387 46.54 13.47 3.95
N PRO A 388 47.70 13.70 3.25
CA PRO A 388 47.71 13.99 1.82
C PRO A 388 47.07 12.89 1.00
N GLY A 389 46.14 13.27 0.12
CA GLY A 389 45.28 12.39 -0.70
C GLY A 389 43.87 12.19 -0.13
N ASN A 390 43.67 12.48 1.18
CA ASN A 390 42.35 12.42 1.80
C ASN A 390 41.78 13.77 2.17
N PHE A 391 42.46 14.87 1.87
CA PHE A 391 41.88 16.20 2.10
C PHE A 391 40.78 16.53 1.08
N VAL A 392 39.82 17.34 1.50
CA VAL A 392 38.84 17.93 0.60
C VAL A 392 39.53 18.72 -0.50
N GLY A 393 39.15 18.60 -1.74
CA GLY A 393 39.83 19.17 -2.92
C GLY A 393 40.83 18.22 -3.57
N GLU A 394 41.22 17.14 -2.92
CA GLU A 394 42.05 16.08 -3.50
C GLU A 394 41.20 14.89 -3.94
N THR A 395 41.57 14.28 -5.07
CA THR A 395 40.91 13.09 -5.62
C THR A 395 41.93 11.98 -5.80
N PRO A 396 41.94 10.94 -4.97
CA PRO A 396 42.80 9.77 -5.17
C PRO A 396 42.30 8.95 -6.36
N ILE A 397 43.23 8.51 -7.21
CA ILE A 397 42.98 7.64 -8.34
C ILE A 397 43.59 6.29 -8.07
N PHE A 398 42.77 5.24 -8.16
CA PHE A 398 43.17 3.86 -7.88
C PHE A 398 43.16 3.02 -9.18
N ASP A 399 43.99 1.98 -9.24
CA ASP A 399 43.93 0.96 -10.30
C ASP A 399 42.81 -0.07 -10.01
N GLU A 400 42.60 -1.01 -10.95
CA GLU A 400 41.61 -2.09 -10.79
C GLU A 400 41.89 -3.02 -9.60
N ALA A 401 43.11 -3.02 -9.07
CA ALA A 401 43.49 -3.79 -7.89
C ALA A 401 43.37 -2.99 -6.57
N GLY A 402 42.90 -1.73 -6.66
CA GLY A 402 42.76 -0.83 -5.50
C GLY A 402 44.05 -0.15 -5.05
N ASN A 403 45.13 -0.14 -5.86
CA ASN A 403 46.37 0.57 -5.53
C ASN A 403 46.29 2.03 -5.98
N LEU A 404 46.72 2.93 -5.14
CA LEU A 404 46.78 4.34 -5.46
C LEU A 404 47.75 4.62 -6.63
N ILE A 405 47.24 5.18 -7.74
CA ILE A 405 48.05 5.57 -8.91
C ILE A 405 48.52 6.97 -8.77
N SER A 406 47.63 7.93 -8.43
CA SER A 406 47.93 9.36 -8.31
C SER A 406 46.93 10.05 -7.41
N ILE A 407 47.28 11.30 -7.00
CA ILE A 407 46.35 12.19 -6.34
C ILE A 407 46.20 13.42 -7.25
N GLU A 408 44.98 13.72 -7.65
CA GLU A 408 44.66 14.93 -8.45
C GLU A 408 44.05 16.01 -7.54
N GLY A 409 44.29 17.30 -7.89
CA GLY A 409 43.81 18.43 -7.09
C GLY A 409 44.82 18.87 -6.03
N ALA A 410 44.34 19.68 -5.11
CA ALA A 410 45.12 20.19 -3.96
C ALA A 410 44.18 20.38 -2.76
N PRO A 411 44.66 20.28 -1.52
CA PRO A 411 43.86 20.51 -0.35
C PRO A 411 43.15 21.87 -0.40
N GLU A 412 41.83 21.88 -0.20
CA GLU A 412 41.03 23.09 -0.15
C GLU A 412 41.25 23.81 1.21
N PRO A 413 41.74 25.07 1.20
CA PRO A 413 41.92 25.81 2.43
C PRO A 413 40.58 26.44 2.88
N PHE A 414 40.25 26.26 4.15
CA PHE A 414 39.14 26.93 4.83
C PHE A 414 39.70 27.97 5.80
N VAL A 415 38.96 29.05 6.02
CA VAL A 415 39.34 30.09 6.95
C VAL A 415 38.43 30.07 8.17
N ASP A 416 39.02 30.00 9.35
CA ASP A 416 38.27 30.08 10.60
C ASP A 416 37.68 31.48 10.78
N PRO A 417 36.36 31.62 10.89
CA PRO A 417 35.71 32.94 10.98
C PRO A 417 35.95 33.64 12.31
N VAL A 418 36.48 32.97 13.33
CA VAL A 418 36.77 33.52 14.66
C VAL A 418 38.25 33.96 14.78
N THR A 419 39.15 33.06 14.37
CA THR A 419 40.61 33.32 14.53
C THR A 419 41.26 33.87 13.27
N GLY A 420 40.66 33.70 12.10
CA GLY A 420 41.25 34.05 10.81
C GLY A 420 42.33 33.06 10.32
N GLU A 421 42.58 31.98 11.06
CA GLU A 421 43.56 30.95 10.70
C GLU A 421 43.04 30.03 9.59
N THR A 422 43.96 29.52 8.77
CA THR A 422 43.63 28.55 7.73
C THR A 422 43.65 27.14 8.30
N TYR A 423 42.62 26.37 8.00
CA TYR A 423 42.50 24.96 8.33
C TYR A 423 42.10 24.09 7.12
N PHE A 424 42.21 22.77 7.23
CA PHE A 424 41.84 21.81 6.21
C PHE A 424 40.80 20.85 6.74
N LYS A 425 40.08 20.22 5.85
CA LYS A 425 39.12 19.13 6.16
C LYS A 425 39.59 17.85 5.49
N GLY A 426 39.51 16.74 6.23
CA GLY A 426 39.73 15.41 5.68
C GLY A 426 38.41 14.76 5.32
N THR A 427 38.38 13.97 4.26
CA THR A 427 37.19 13.23 3.83
C THR A 427 36.87 12.16 4.86
N LEU A 428 35.61 12.17 5.36
CA LEU A 428 35.07 11.19 6.28
C LEU A 428 33.55 11.13 6.13
N PHE A 429 33.04 9.95 5.94
CA PHE A 429 31.60 9.66 5.83
C PHE A 429 31.11 8.95 7.10
N PRO A 430 30.58 9.65 8.10
CA PRO A 430 30.05 9.03 9.30
C PRO A 430 28.64 8.48 9.06
N LEU A 431 28.46 7.20 9.30
CA LEU A 431 27.17 6.49 9.32
C LEU A 431 26.82 6.20 10.78
N ARG A 432 26.13 7.13 11.45
CA ARG A 432 25.88 7.05 12.90
C ARG A 432 24.41 7.34 13.22
N ARG A 433 23.72 6.38 13.87
CA ARG A 433 22.36 6.57 14.36
C ARG A 433 22.30 7.35 15.66
N ASN A 434 21.37 8.27 15.75
CA ASN A 434 21.10 9.05 16.95
C ASN A 434 20.10 8.32 17.87
N VAL A 435 20.55 7.20 18.45
CA VAL A 435 19.69 6.38 19.34
C VAL A 435 19.29 7.12 20.62
N GLU A 436 20.12 8.08 21.04
CA GLU A 436 19.91 8.93 22.20
C GLU A 436 18.71 9.88 22.00
N GLY A 437 18.39 10.25 20.75
CA GLY A 437 17.26 11.09 20.38
C GLY A 437 15.93 10.34 20.19
N GLY A 438 15.96 9.00 20.21
CA GLY A 438 14.78 8.16 20.05
C GLY A 438 14.35 7.94 18.59
N PRO A 439 13.28 7.15 18.37
CA PRO A 439 12.82 6.75 17.04
C PRO A 439 12.24 7.92 16.24
N ARG A 440 12.26 7.80 14.90
CA ARG A 440 11.52 8.69 14.00
C ARG A 440 10.04 8.34 14.05
N ILE A 441 9.21 9.35 14.21
CA ILE A 441 7.76 9.22 14.34
C ILE A 441 7.09 10.08 13.28
N SER A 442 6.17 9.49 12.53
CA SER A 442 5.30 10.21 11.59
C SER A 442 3.85 10.07 12.03
N GLU A 443 3.25 11.17 12.48
CA GLU A 443 1.83 11.26 12.80
C GLU A 443 1.05 11.68 11.56
N LEU A 444 0.11 10.83 11.11
CA LEU A 444 -0.69 11.05 9.91
C LEU A 444 -2.16 11.16 10.30
N ARG A 445 -2.81 12.23 9.88
CA ARG A 445 -4.22 12.47 10.15
C ARG A 445 -4.98 12.79 8.89
N HIS A 446 -6.05 12.03 8.65
CA HIS A 446 -6.99 12.26 7.56
C HIS A 446 -8.38 12.59 8.09
N LYS A 447 -8.95 13.66 7.57
CA LYS A 447 -10.36 14.01 7.77
C LYS A 447 -11.08 13.96 6.45
N ASN A 448 -12.00 13.02 6.31
CA ASN A 448 -12.77 12.80 5.10
C ASN A 448 -14.22 13.25 5.33
N LEU A 449 -14.73 14.06 4.43
CA LEU A 449 -16.12 14.51 4.37
C LEU A 449 -16.69 14.17 3.00
N ARG A 450 -17.81 13.45 2.95
CA ARG A 450 -18.55 13.15 1.72
C ARG A 450 -20.02 13.51 1.92
N PHE A 451 -20.54 14.27 0.99
CA PHE A 451 -21.95 14.67 0.94
C PHE A 451 -22.50 14.41 -0.45
N LEU A 452 -23.64 13.74 -0.54
CA LEU A 452 -24.37 13.48 -1.75
C LEU A 452 -25.81 13.94 -1.56
N ALA A 453 -26.37 14.64 -2.54
CA ALA A 453 -27.78 14.93 -2.64
C ALA A 453 -28.28 14.59 -4.04
N GLY A 454 -29.50 14.12 -4.13
CA GLY A 454 -30.07 13.75 -5.42
C GLY A 454 -31.59 13.65 -5.38
N VAL A 455 -32.13 13.45 -6.55
CA VAL A 455 -33.55 13.17 -6.77
C VAL A 455 -33.68 12.03 -7.79
N ARG A 456 -34.62 11.15 -7.58
CA ARG A 456 -34.98 10.08 -8.53
C ARG A 456 -36.48 9.97 -8.65
N GLY A 457 -36.96 9.34 -9.71
CA GLY A 457 -38.40 9.14 -9.86
C GLY A 457 -38.78 8.61 -11.24
N GLU A 458 -40.07 8.32 -11.40
CA GLU A 458 -40.67 7.87 -12.64
C GLU A 458 -41.16 9.05 -13.47
N LEU A 459 -40.80 9.08 -14.77
CA LEU A 459 -41.30 10.07 -15.74
C LEU A 459 -42.56 9.61 -16.48
N GLY A 460 -43.11 8.43 -16.12
CA GLY A 460 -44.19 7.76 -16.84
C GLY A 460 -43.72 7.02 -18.10
N ARG A 461 -44.62 6.24 -18.71
CA ARG A 461 -44.36 5.40 -19.93
C ARG A 461 -43.10 4.58 -19.83
N GLY A 462 -42.78 4.00 -18.62
CA GLY A 462 -41.64 3.16 -18.40
C GLY A 462 -40.27 3.87 -18.42
N ALA A 463 -40.26 5.16 -18.22
CA ALA A 463 -39.03 5.95 -18.03
C ALA A 463 -38.84 6.31 -16.56
N SER A 464 -37.62 6.19 -16.07
CA SER A 464 -37.19 6.66 -14.75
C SER A 464 -35.93 7.50 -14.85
N TYR A 465 -35.74 8.42 -13.94
CA TYR A 465 -34.57 9.29 -13.94
C TYR A 465 -33.90 9.33 -12.58
N GLU A 466 -32.62 9.71 -12.60
CA GLU A 466 -31.87 10.08 -11.41
C GLU A 466 -30.91 11.20 -11.73
N MET A 467 -30.89 12.21 -10.82
CA MET A 467 -29.94 13.30 -10.82
C MET A 467 -29.31 13.38 -9.44
N SER A 468 -28.00 13.50 -9.38
CA SER A 468 -27.27 13.60 -8.11
C SER A 468 -26.06 14.50 -8.23
N ALA A 469 -25.70 15.12 -7.10
CA ALA A 469 -24.50 15.92 -6.92
C ALA A 469 -23.76 15.42 -5.67
N LEU A 470 -22.48 15.08 -5.85
CA LEU A 470 -21.58 14.64 -4.80
C LEU A 470 -20.51 15.70 -4.59
N PHE A 471 -20.26 16.01 -3.33
CA PHE A 471 -19.11 16.77 -2.88
C PHE A 471 -18.29 15.94 -1.89
N GLY A 472 -16.99 15.84 -2.13
CA GLY A 472 -16.05 15.19 -1.21
C GLY A 472 -14.86 16.08 -0.92
N LYS A 473 -14.38 16.02 0.33
CA LYS A 473 -13.18 16.74 0.78
C LYS A 473 -12.40 15.90 1.75
N VAL A 474 -11.10 15.69 1.45
CA VAL A 474 -10.13 15.13 2.39
C VAL A 474 -9.18 16.24 2.82
N LYS A 475 -8.94 16.35 4.12
CA LYS A 475 -7.87 17.16 4.70
C LYS A 475 -6.84 16.23 5.30
N PHE A 476 -5.61 16.38 4.86
CA PHE A 476 -4.43 15.67 5.36
C PHE A 476 -3.57 16.60 6.21
N LYS A 477 -3.03 16.06 7.29
CA LYS A 477 -1.96 16.68 8.08
C LYS A 477 -0.98 15.59 8.51
N GLY A 478 0.27 15.74 8.09
CA GLY A 478 1.41 14.95 8.54
C GLY A 478 2.32 15.77 9.44
N ALA A 479 2.90 15.13 10.46
CA ALA A 479 3.93 15.71 11.31
C ALA A 479 5.00 14.66 11.58
N GLY A 480 6.24 14.94 11.18
CA GLY A 480 7.42 14.14 11.49
C GLY A 480 8.14 14.69 12.72
N SER A 481 8.76 13.82 13.50
CA SER A 481 9.62 14.19 14.62
C SER A 481 10.81 13.26 14.71
N ASN A 482 11.91 13.78 15.25
CA ASN A 482 13.22 13.11 15.37
C ASN A 482 13.87 12.78 14.03
N ASP A 483 13.52 13.52 12.96
CA ASP A 483 14.33 13.56 11.75
C ASP A 483 15.62 14.33 12.01
N PHE A 484 16.63 14.16 11.19
CA PHE A 484 17.94 14.79 11.35
C PHE A 484 18.16 15.86 10.28
N SER A 485 18.62 17.05 10.68
CA SER A 485 19.05 18.10 9.78
C SER A 485 20.49 17.86 9.33
N ILE A 486 20.70 17.78 8.01
CA ILE A 486 22.04 17.64 7.42
C ILE A 486 22.92 18.83 7.80
N SER A 487 22.39 20.05 7.66
CA SER A 487 23.15 21.26 7.92
C SER A 487 23.54 21.43 9.40
N ARG A 488 22.62 21.08 10.33
CA ARG A 488 22.93 21.07 11.76
C ARG A 488 23.92 19.97 12.11
N THR A 489 23.83 18.79 11.49
CA THR A 489 24.77 17.70 11.71
C THR A 489 26.19 18.11 11.26
N LYS A 490 26.32 18.73 10.08
CA LYS A 490 27.60 19.26 9.61
C LYS A 490 28.19 20.31 10.60
N ARG A 491 27.36 21.21 11.13
CA ARG A 491 27.82 22.19 12.15
C ARG A 491 28.21 21.52 13.49
N ALA A 492 27.41 20.53 13.94
CA ALA A 492 27.67 19.80 15.19
C ALA A 492 28.96 18.96 15.16
N LEU A 493 29.46 18.65 13.96
CA LEU A 493 30.71 17.90 13.74
C LEU A 493 31.91 18.80 13.40
N ASP A 494 31.70 20.08 13.08
CA ASP A 494 32.78 21.09 12.90
C ASP A 494 33.16 21.68 14.27
N ILE A 495 33.99 20.95 14.99
CA ILE A 495 34.30 21.18 16.39
C ILE A 495 35.74 21.69 16.56
N VAL A 496 35.89 22.73 17.37
CA VAL A 496 37.21 23.33 17.72
C VAL A 496 37.31 23.51 19.22
N GLY A 497 38.49 23.82 19.71
CA GLY A 497 38.69 24.27 21.08
C GLY A 497 38.23 25.74 21.25
N ASP A 498 37.35 26.00 22.21
CA ASP A 498 36.94 27.35 22.55
C ASP A 498 38.18 28.12 23.05
N PRO A 499 38.61 29.22 22.42
CA PRO A 499 39.80 29.98 22.84
C PRO A 499 39.74 30.53 24.27
N ALA A 500 38.52 30.71 24.82
CA ALA A 500 38.33 31.24 26.17
C ALA A 500 38.38 30.19 27.27
N THR A 501 37.90 28.98 26.98
CA THR A 501 37.71 27.94 27.99
C THR A 501 38.52 26.66 27.73
N GLY A 502 38.99 26.44 26.49
CA GLY A 502 39.68 25.23 26.04
C GLY A 502 38.75 24.04 25.83
N ASN A 503 37.45 24.20 26.07
CA ASN A 503 36.48 23.13 25.90
C ASN A 503 36.08 22.93 24.41
N PRO A 504 35.66 21.72 23.99
CA PRO A 504 35.11 21.51 22.66
C PRO A 504 33.87 22.38 22.41
N ALA A 505 33.86 23.12 21.31
CA ALA A 505 32.71 23.94 20.87
C ALA A 505 32.51 23.85 19.36
N CYS A 506 31.26 24.01 18.87
CA CYS A 506 31.05 24.16 17.45
C CYS A 506 31.68 25.48 16.95
N ARG A 507 32.38 25.46 15.82
CA ARG A 507 32.90 26.65 15.16
C ARG A 507 31.78 27.67 14.85
N SER A 508 30.60 27.18 14.43
CA SER A 508 29.43 28.03 14.18
C SER A 508 28.88 28.72 15.45
N ALA A 509 29.03 28.10 16.62
CA ALA A 509 28.63 28.74 17.87
C ALA A 509 29.58 29.87 18.28
N LEU A 510 30.87 29.64 18.11
CA LEU A 510 31.89 30.65 18.42
C LEU A 510 31.87 31.85 17.46
N SER A 511 31.57 31.62 16.18
CA SER A 511 31.41 32.70 15.18
C SER A 511 30.10 33.47 15.32
N GLY A 512 29.14 32.97 16.09
CA GLY A 512 27.79 33.51 16.20
C GLY A 512 26.85 33.19 15.04
N GLU A 513 27.24 32.33 14.09
CA GLU A 513 26.38 31.84 13.00
C GLU A 513 25.23 30.99 13.54
N ASP A 514 25.53 30.07 14.47
CA ASP A 514 24.53 29.24 15.15
C ASP A 514 24.88 29.06 16.64
N PRO A 515 24.51 30.02 17.49
CA PRO A 515 24.81 29.97 18.92
C PRO A 515 24.17 28.80 19.66
N ALA A 516 23.18 28.11 19.03
CA ALA A 516 22.50 26.95 19.60
C ALA A 516 23.25 25.64 19.32
N CYS A 517 24.30 25.64 18.52
CA CYS A 517 25.06 24.46 18.15
C CYS A 517 25.69 23.78 19.38
N VAL A 518 25.49 22.47 19.46
CA VAL A 518 26.07 21.59 20.48
C VAL A 518 26.96 20.56 19.79
N PRO A 519 28.23 20.39 20.21
CA PRO A 519 29.11 19.36 19.64
C PRO A 519 28.53 17.95 19.73
N TRP A 520 28.50 17.24 18.60
CA TRP A 520 28.03 15.86 18.50
C TRP A 520 29.21 14.91 18.48
N ASP A 521 29.67 14.49 19.68
CA ASP A 521 30.82 13.63 19.82
C ASP A 521 30.56 12.19 19.47
N ILE A 522 30.72 11.84 18.19
CA ILE A 522 30.58 10.49 17.67
C ILE A 522 31.89 9.71 17.62
N PHE A 523 33.01 10.29 18.09
CA PHE A 523 34.36 9.75 17.97
C PHE A 523 34.77 8.89 19.18
N ALA A 524 33.88 8.75 20.17
CA ALA A 524 34.12 7.88 21.34
C ALA A 524 32.84 7.12 21.71
N PRO A 525 32.99 5.93 22.33
CA PRO A 525 31.82 5.18 22.80
C PRO A 525 31.02 5.97 23.83
N SER A 526 29.69 6.03 23.67
CA SER A 526 28.75 6.67 24.62
C SER A 526 29.05 8.13 24.97
N ALA A 527 29.70 8.89 24.07
CA ALA A 527 30.05 10.27 24.30
C ALA A 527 28.99 11.29 23.89
N VAL A 528 27.94 10.84 23.17
CA VAL A 528 26.84 11.70 22.75
C VAL A 528 25.96 12.04 23.94
N THR A 529 25.85 13.35 24.26
CA THR A 529 24.97 13.82 25.35
C THR A 529 23.53 14.01 24.86
N PRO A 530 22.53 14.07 25.75
CA PRO A 530 21.15 14.33 25.36
C PRO A 530 20.96 15.67 24.62
N GLU A 531 21.72 16.69 24.99
CA GLU A 531 21.72 17.99 24.33
C GLU A 531 22.29 17.90 22.92
N ALA A 532 23.41 17.18 22.75
CA ALA A 532 24.03 16.91 21.46
C ALA A 532 23.11 16.08 20.55
N ALA A 533 22.37 15.11 21.12
CA ALA A 533 21.40 14.31 20.39
C ALA A 533 20.18 15.12 19.92
N SER A 534 19.79 16.16 20.68
CA SER A 534 18.60 16.96 20.37
C SER A 534 18.88 18.10 19.39
N TYR A 535 20.11 18.60 19.28
CA TYR A 535 20.44 19.75 18.42
C TYR A 535 20.20 19.46 16.92
N PRO A 536 20.68 18.35 16.32
CA PRO A 536 20.40 18.04 14.93
C PRO A 536 18.99 17.52 14.68
N ALA A 537 18.25 17.13 15.74
CA ALA A 537 16.89 16.64 15.61
C ALA A 537 15.92 17.76 15.21
N ILE A 538 15.09 17.48 14.21
CA ILE A 538 14.12 18.41 13.65
C ILE A 538 12.73 17.79 13.56
N SER A 539 11.73 18.67 13.48
CA SER A 539 10.35 18.28 13.17
C SER A 539 9.98 18.78 11.79
N THR A 540 9.21 17.98 11.08
CA THR A 540 8.70 18.26 9.75
C THR A 540 7.19 18.35 9.75
N GLY A 541 6.62 19.13 8.86
CA GLY A 541 5.18 19.30 8.74
C GLY A 541 4.70 19.30 7.29
N GLN A 542 3.57 18.68 7.06
CA GLN A 542 2.92 18.70 5.77
C GLN A 542 1.41 18.77 5.92
N ARG A 543 0.75 19.41 4.98
CA ARG A 543 -0.70 19.51 4.92
C ARG A 543 -1.18 19.43 3.49
N GLY A 544 -2.36 18.86 3.31
CA GLY A 544 -2.92 18.79 1.97
C GLY A 544 -4.44 18.72 1.98
N THR A 545 -5.02 19.00 0.84
CA THR A 545 -6.47 18.92 0.63
C THR A 545 -6.74 18.33 -0.74
N VAL A 546 -7.62 17.33 -0.78
CA VAL A 546 -8.23 16.84 -2.02
C VAL A 546 -9.70 17.21 -1.99
N LYS A 547 -10.23 17.74 -3.09
CA LYS A 547 -11.68 18.00 -3.26
C LYS A 547 -12.15 17.35 -4.55
N GLN A 548 -13.35 16.81 -4.51
CA GLN A 548 -14.00 16.23 -5.67
C GLN A 548 -15.46 16.68 -5.73
N TRP A 549 -15.88 17.11 -6.91
CA TRP A 549 -17.27 17.38 -7.26
C TRP A 549 -17.69 16.44 -8.37
N VAL A 550 -18.82 15.76 -8.22
CA VAL A 550 -19.39 14.93 -9.28
C VAL A 550 -20.88 15.25 -9.41
N ALA A 551 -21.31 15.65 -10.57
CA ALA A 551 -22.73 15.78 -10.91
C ALA A 551 -23.07 14.74 -11.98
N THR A 552 -24.07 13.91 -11.72
CA THR A 552 -24.52 12.85 -12.64
C THR A 552 -26.02 12.98 -12.87
N ALA A 553 -26.45 12.86 -14.11
CA ALA A 553 -27.85 12.79 -14.49
C ALA A 553 -28.05 11.70 -15.56
N PHE A 554 -29.03 10.85 -15.37
CA PHE A 554 -29.38 9.84 -16.36
C PHE A 554 -30.87 9.47 -16.36
N VAL A 555 -31.30 8.91 -17.49
CA VAL A 555 -32.66 8.40 -17.67
C VAL A 555 -32.58 6.94 -18.13
N ASN A 556 -33.36 6.10 -17.50
CA ASN A 556 -33.61 4.72 -17.90
C ASN A 556 -34.92 4.62 -18.66
N PHE A 557 -34.95 3.87 -19.74
CA PHE A 557 -36.11 3.61 -20.58
C PHE A 557 -36.38 2.13 -20.65
N ASN A 558 -37.61 1.71 -20.38
CA ASN A 558 -38.13 0.41 -20.77
C ASN A 558 -38.89 0.56 -22.10
N LEU A 559 -38.28 0.16 -23.20
CA LEU A 559 -38.79 0.40 -24.54
C LEU A 559 -40.06 -0.45 -24.85
N GLY A 560 -40.37 -1.42 -24.00
CA GLY A 560 -41.62 -2.24 -24.12
C GLY A 560 -42.87 -1.40 -23.96
N THR A 561 -42.84 -0.36 -23.17
CA THR A 561 -43.96 0.58 -22.99
C THR A 561 -44.28 1.38 -24.27
N TRP A 562 -43.34 1.44 -25.21
CA TRP A 562 -43.45 2.08 -26.51
C TRP A 562 -43.67 1.06 -27.64
N GLY A 563 -44.00 -0.18 -27.30
CA GLY A 563 -44.24 -1.26 -28.27
C GLY A 563 -42.99 -1.86 -28.91
N ILE A 564 -41.79 -1.45 -28.47
CA ILE A 564 -40.53 -1.97 -28.98
C ILE A 564 -40.19 -3.23 -28.23
N ARG A 565 -40.32 -4.40 -28.89
CA ARG A 565 -39.94 -5.71 -28.34
C ARG A 565 -39.53 -6.64 -29.48
N SER A 566 -38.58 -7.52 -29.22
CA SER A 566 -38.29 -8.61 -30.13
C SER A 566 -39.51 -9.57 -30.20
N PRO A 567 -39.91 -10.03 -31.38
CA PRO A 567 -41.00 -11.01 -31.50
C PRO A 567 -40.73 -12.33 -30.74
N TRP A 568 -39.47 -12.64 -30.50
CA TRP A 568 -39.03 -13.87 -29.84
C TRP A 568 -38.62 -13.68 -28.39
N ALA A 569 -38.76 -12.46 -27.80
CA ALA A 569 -38.38 -12.17 -26.43
C ALA A 569 -39.59 -11.79 -25.55
N ASN A 570 -39.67 -12.35 -24.35
CA ASN A 570 -40.67 -11.97 -23.35
C ASN A 570 -40.36 -10.65 -22.66
N GLU A 571 -39.08 -10.30 -22.52
CA GLU A 571 -38.60 -9.02 -21.96
C GLU A 571 -38.42 -8.00 -23.08
N ALA A 572 -38.66 -6.74 -22.76
CA ALA A 572 -38.42 -5.64 -23.66
C ALA A 572 -36.97 -5.09 -23.52
N PRO A 573 -36.43 -4.46 -24.58
CA PRO A 573 -35.18 -3.74 -24.49
C PRO A 573 -35.26 -2.63 -23.47
N SER A 574 -34.12 -2.40 -22.76
CA SER A 574 -33.93 -1.31 -21.82
C SER A 574 -32.72 -0.50 -22.23
N MET A 575 -32.79 0.81 -22.02
CA MET A 575 -31.73 1.76 -22.38
C MET A 575 -31.49 2.75 -21.24
N ASN A 576 -30.24 3.08 -21.00
CA ASN A 576 -29.84 4.16 -20.10
C ASN A 576 -29.06 5.21 -20.91
N VAL A 577 -29.34 6.50 -20.70
CA VAL A 577 -28.60 7.62 -21.30
C VAL A 577 -28.34 8.65 -20.22
N GLY A 578 -27.12 9.17 -20.18
CA GLY A 578 -26.80 10.15 -19.15
C GLY A 578 -25.55 10.98 -19.42
N ALA A 579 -25.34 11.93 -18.52
CA ALA A 579 -24.19 12.82 -18.51
C ALA A 579 -23.57 12.86 -17.11
N GLU A 580 -22.27 13.08 -17.07
CA GLU A 580 -21.51 13.25 -15.82
C GLU A 580 -20.53 14.42 -15.97
N TYR A 581 -20.43 15.22 -14.92
CA TYR A 581 -19.40 16.23 -14.76
C TYR A 581 -18.62 15.94 -13.48
N ARG A 582 -17.29 15.94 -13.57
CA ARG A 582 -16.40 15.76 -12.42
C ARG A 582 -15.32 16.82 -12.42
N LYS A 583 -15.04 17.34 -11.23
CA LYS A 583 -13.90 18.23 -10.96
C LYS A 583 -13.13 17.72 -9.78
N ASP A 584 -11.84 17.49 -9.97
CA ASP A 584 -10.89 17.09 -8.92
C ASP A 584 -9.90 18.23 -8.69
N GLU A 585 -9.69 18.61 -7.44
CA GLU A 585 -8.73 19.62 -7.01
C GLU A 585 -7.79 19.01 -5.97
N LEU A 586 -6.50 19.29 -6.09
CA LEU A 586 -5.47 18.93 -5.13
C LEU A 586 -4.69 20.19 -4.73
N ASP A 587 -4.42 20.30 -3.43
CA ASP A 587 -3.50 21.28 -2.87
C ASP A 587 -2.65 20.58 -1.79
N TYR A 588 -1.33 20.66 -1.90
CA TYR A 588 -0.37 20.08 -0.98
C TYR A 588 0.69 21.11 -0.62
N GLN A 589 0.96 21.27 0.67
CA GLN A 589 1.83 22.29 1.25
C GLN A 589 2.73 21.63 2.32
N PRO A 590 4.01 21.35 2.02
CA PRO A 590 5.02 21.05 3.03
C PRO A 590 5.39 22.31 3.80
N ASP A 591 5.95 22.17 4.99
CA ASP A 591 6.60 23.28 5.69
C ASP A 591 7.98 23.60 5.08
N THR A 592 8.62 24.66 5.56
CA THR A 592 9.93 25.07 5.05
C THR A 592 11.01 24.05 5.33
N THR A 593 10.94 23.34 6.45
CA THR A 593 11.90 22.29 6.82
C THR A 593 11.82 21.12 5.86
N PHE A 594 10.61 20.65 5.56
CA PHE A 594 10.40 19.55 4.62
C PHE A 594 10.72 19.97 3.18
N ALA A 595 10.46 21.25 2.83
CA ALA A 595 10.75 21.79 1.50
C ALA A 595 12.24 22.08 1.25
N SER A 596 13.03 22.29 2.30
CA SER A 596 14.47 22.63 2.16
C SER A 596 15.33 21.45 1.68
N GLY A 597 14.87 20.20 1.88
CA GLY A 597 15.70 19.02 1.68
C GLY A 597 16.77 18.78 2.74
N ASP A 598 16.80 19.60 3.80
CA ASP A 598 17.75 19.48 4.92
C ASP A 598 17.34 18.34 5.89
N ILE A 599 17.08 17.16 5.34
CA ILE A 599 16.65 15.97 6.09
C ILE A 599 17.53 14.79 5.69
N ALA A 600 18.23 14.21 6.66
CA ALA A 600 19.10 13.08 6.45
C ALA A 600 18.33 11.79 6.08
N GLY A 601 18.97 10.94 5.28
CA GLY A 601 18.39 9.68 4.81
C GLY A 601 17.66 9.78 3.47
N GLY A 602 18.08 10.70 2.59
CA GLY A 602 17.70 10.72 1.18
C GLY A 602 16.33 11.32 0.87
N ASN A 603 15.86 12.26 1.68
CA ASN A 603 14.61 12.97 1.41
C ASN A 603 14.89 14.36 0.81
N PRO A 604 15.10 14.47 -0.50
CA PRO A 604 15.29 15.77 -1.15
C PRO A 604 13.99 16.56 -1.07
N GLY A 605 14.06 17.84 -0.80
CA GLY A 605 12.94 18.72 -0.50
C GLY A 605 11.67 18.47 -1.34
N VAL A 606 10.53 18.46 -0.69
CA VAL A 606 9.23 18.30 -1.33
C VAL A 606 8.57 19.66 -1.50
N PHE A 607 8.34 20.08 -2.74
CA PHE A 607 7.77 21.39 -3.04
C PHE A 607 6.23 21.39 -2.98
N PRO A 608 5.59 22.55 -2.72
CA PRO A 608 4.14 22.67 -2.74
C PRO A 608 3.58 22.40 -4.15
N VAL A 609 2.45 21.70 -4.20
CA VAL A 609 1.76 21.36 -5.44
C VAL A 609 0.29 21.68 -5.35
N SER A 610 -0.22 22.32 -6.40
CA SER A 610 -1.65 22.49 -6.60
C SER A 610 -2.03 22.21 -8.05
N GLY A 611 -3.19 21.60 -8.24
CA GLY A 611 -3.68 21.29 -9.56
C GLY A 611 -5.16 20.94 -9.58
N MET A 612 -5.76 20.99 -10.77
CA MET A 612 -7.13 20.57 -10.99
C MET A 612 -7.34 19.87 -12.31
N THR A 613 -8.31 18.99 -12.35
CA THR A 613 -8.81 18.38 -13.58
C THR A 613 -10.33 18.50 -13.65
N ASN A 614 -10.85 18.71 -14.86
CA ASN A 614 -12.27 18.72 -15.15
C ASN A 614 -12.58 17.62 -16.18
N VAL A 615 -13.63 16.86 -15.93
CA VAL A 615 -14.08 15.77 -16.81
C VAL A 615 -15.55 16.01 -17.16
N LYS A 616 -15.89 15.97 -18.44
CA LYS A 616 -17.26 15.99 -18.96
C LYS A 616 -17.50 14.71 -19.72
N GLU A 617 -18.59 14.03 -19.48
CA GLU A 617 -18.86 12.74 -20.05
C GLU A 617 -20.30 12.60 -20.51
N LEU A 618 -20.50 11.94 -21.64
CA LEU A 618 -21.80 11.47 -22.11
C LEU A 618 -21.74 9.93 -22.23
N PHE A 619 -22.77 9.24 -21.79
CA PHE A 619 -22.82 7.80 -21.83
C PHE A 619 -24.19 7.28 -22.23
N ALA A 620 -24.19 6.12 -22.86
CA ALA A 620 -25.37 5.35 -23.17
C ALA A 620 -25.13 3.87 -22.97
N GLU A 621 -26.14 3.16 -22.50
CA GLU A 621 -26.17 1.71 -22.29
C GLU A 621 -27.46 1.15 -22.85
N ALA A 622 -27.40 -0.01 -23.49
CA ALA A 622 -28.58 -0.72 -23.97
C ALA A 622 -28.48 -2.23 -23.63
N ARG A 623 -29.58 -2.79 -23.17
CA ARG A 623 -29.77 -4.23 -22.97
C ARG A 623 -30.93 -4.67 -23.84
N VAL A 624 -30.65 -5.59 -24.75
CA VAL A 624 -31.58 -6.04 -25.78
C VAL A 624 -31.80 -7.55 -25.64
N PRO A 625 -32.88 -8.00 -25.00
CA PRO A 625 -33.32 -9.37 -25.10
C PRO A 625 -33.75 -9.69 -26.55
N VAL A 626 -32.98 -10.57 -27.22
CA VAL A 626 -33.17 -10.93 -28.62
C VAL A 626 -34.14 -12.13 -28.72
N VAL A 627 -33.87 -13.16 -27.87
CA VAL A 627 -34.70 -14.35 -27.75
C VAL A 627 -34.94 -14.62 -26.26
N GLY A 628 -36.13 -15.08 -25.90
CA GLY A 628 -36.51 -15.44 -24.54
C GLY A 628 -37.85 -16.13 -24.50
N ASP A 629 -37.92 -17.39 -24.87
CA ASP A 629 -39.11 -18.22 -24.67
C ASP A 629 -39.05 -18.85 -23.27
N ARG A 630 -40.21 -18.95 -22.63
CA ARG A 630 -40.34 -19.46 -21.25
C ARG A 630 -39.82 -20.90 -21.08
N LYS A 631 -39.49 -21.63 -22.18
CA LYS A 631 -39.17 -23.05 -22.12
C LYS A 631 -37.72 -23.44 -22.38
N ILE A 632 -36.96 -22.78 -23.27
CA ILE A 632 -35.73 -23.42 -23.77
C ILE A 632 -34.52 -22.50 -23.93
N SER A 633 -34.64 -21.19 -24.24
CA SER A 633 -33.46 -20.38 -24.53
C SER A 633 -33.66 -18.88 -24.27
N SER A 634 -32.63 -18.22 -23.79
CA SER A 634 -32.58 -16.78 -23.83
C SER A 634 -31.27 -16.31 -24.49
N LEU A 635 -31.37 -15.27 -25.29
CA LEU A 635 -30.25 -14.56 -25.88
C LEU A 635 -30.42 -13.07 -25.59
N ILE A 636 -29.43 -12.50 -24.90
CA ILE A 636 -29.42 -11.08 -24.52
C ILE A 636 -28.12 -10.44 -25.01
N ALA A 637 -28.22 -9.31 -25.71
CA ALA A 637 -27.11 -8.48 -26.10
C ALA A 637 -27.04 -7.22 -25.23
N GLU A 638 -25.85 -6.81 -24.85
CA GLU A 638 -25.59 -5.54 -24.17
C GLU A 638 -24.58 -4.71 -24.95
N ALA A 639 -24.80 -3.41 -25.00
CA ALA A 639 -23.86 -2.45 -25.55
C ALA A 639 -23.79 -1.23 -24.64
N GLY A 640 -22.60 -0.71 -24.43
CA GLY A 640 -22.39 0.53 -23.69
C GLY A 640 -21.32 1.38 -24.38
N TYR A 641 -21.52 2.67 -24.40
CA TYR A 641 -20.58 3.65 -24.93
C TYR A 641 -20.49 4.85 -24.03
N ARG A 642 -19.26 5.36 -23.82
CA ARG A 642 -18.99 6.59 -23.10
C ARG A 642 -17.94 7.41 -23.84
N GLN A 643 -18.26 8.68 -24.05
CA GLN A 643 -17.34 9.69 -24.54
C GLN A 643 -16.97 10.61 -23.40
N SER A 644 -15.66 10.76 -23.13
CA SER A 644 -15.12 11.58 -22.04
C SER A 644 -14.21 12.66 -22.60
N TRP A 645 -14.40 13.90 -22.14
CA TRP A 645 -13.51 15.02 -22.39
C TRP A 645 -12.93 15.47 -21.07
N GLN A 646 -11.63 15.33 -20.93
CA GLN A 646 -10.89 15.80 -19.76
C GLN A 646 -9.99 16.97 -20.10
N SER A 647 -9.95 17.93 -19.21
CA SER A 647 -9.04 19.07 -19.30
C SER A 647 -8.36 19.35 -17.98
N ASN A 648 -7.08 19.74 -18.06
CA ASN A 648 -6.32 20.33 -16.95
C ASN A 648 -5.75 21.68 -17.41
N SER A 649 -4.87 22.30 -16.61
CA SER A 649 -4.27 23.60 -16.93
C SER A 649 -3.42 23.63 -18.20
N LYS A 650 -2.95 22.46 -18.68
CA LYS A 650 -2.02 22.37 -19.82
C LYS A 650 -2.60 21.58 -21.00
N ASN A 651 -3.38 20.52 -20.76
CA ASN A 651 -3.79 19.54 -21.76
C ASN A 651 -5.32 19.33 -21.82
N ARG A 652 -5.77 18.88 -22.99
CA ARG A 652 -7.15 18.40 -23.20
C ARG A 652 -7.10 17.04 -23.85
N PHE A 653 -7.83 16.08 -23.27
CA PHE A 653 -7.93 14.71 -23.76
C PHE A 653 -9.35 14.40 -24.20
N SER A 654 -9.49 13.64 -25.28
CA SER A 654 -10.74 13.02 -25.69
C SER A 654 -10.57 11.51 -25.68
N MET A 655 -11.44 10.83 -24.94
CA MET A 655 -11.37 9.38 -24.72
C MET A 655 -12.71 8.74 -25.00
N ASN A 656 -12.67 7.53 -25.56
CA ASN A 656 -13.87 6.72 -25.68
C ASN A 656 -13.69 5.38 -24.96
N SER A 657 -14.76 4.92 -24.33
CA SER A 657 -14.85 3.59 -23.70
C SER A 657 -16.11 2.91 -24.21
N TYR A 658 -16.03 1.61 -24.47
CA TYR A 658 -17.19 0.84 -24.92
C TYR A 658 -17.22 -0.56 -24.32
N LYS A 659 -18.42 -1.14 -24.24
CA LYS A 659 -18.69 -2.49 -23.83
C LYS A 659 -19.63 -3.14 -24.84
N LEU A 660 -19.30 -4.36 -25.22
CA LEU A 660 -20.20 -5.27 -25.93
C LEU A 660 -20.30 -6.55 -25.13
N GLY A 661 -21.49 -7.03 -24.91
CA GLY A 661 -21.77 -8.23 -24.13
C GLY A 661 -22.82 -9.11 -24.78
N LEU A 662 -22.68 -10.42 -24.62
CA LEU A 662 -23.63 -11.42 -25.07
C LEU A 662 -23.86 -12.43 -23.95
N GLU A 663 -25.11 -12.71 -23.67
CA GLU A 663 -25.54 -13.79 -22.78
C GLU A 663 -26.40 -14.75 -23.54
N PHE A 664 -26.08 -16.03 -23.45
CA PHE A 664 -26.82 -17.11 -24.09
C PHE A 664 -27.13 -18.22 -23.08
N ALA A 665 -28.40 -18.45 -22.78
CA ALA A 665 -28.85 -19.54 -21.93
C ALA A 665 -29.65 -20.56 -22.77
N PRO A 666 -29.03 -21.64 -23.30
CA PRO A 666 -29.71 -22.68 -24.03
C PRO A 666 -30.67 -23.46 -23.14
N LEU A 667 -30.37 -23.58 -21.87
CA LEU A 667 -31.16 -24.23 -20.83
C LEU A 667 -31.24 -23.29 -19.61
N ARG A 668 -32.20 -23.50 -18.72
CA ARG A 668 -32.29 -22.73 -17.45
C ARG A 668 -31.10 -22.96 -16.53
N GLU A 669 -30.48 -24.12 -16.62
CA GLU A 669 -29.36 -24.57 -15.81
C GLU A 669 -28.00 -24.05 -16.29
N VAL A 670 -27.91 -23.67 -17.57
CA VAL A 670 -26.63 -23.31 -18.21
C VAL A 670 -26.74 -21.95 -18.88
N ARG A 671 -25.88 -21.04 -18.51
CA ARG A 671 -25.79 -19.69 -19.08
C ARG A 671 -24.34 -19.41 -19.51
N PHE A 672 -24.11 -19.13 -20.75
CA PHE A 672 -22.86 -18.65 -21.31
C PHE A 672 -22.88 -17.13 -21.34
N ARG A 673 -21.75 -16.50 -21.07
CA ARG A 673 -21.54 -15.06 -21.14
C ARG A 673 -20.24 -14.73 -21.85
N ALA A 674 -20.23 -13.69 -22.67
CA ALA A 674 -19.04 -13.19 -23.32
C ALA A 674 -19.07 -11.67 -23.32
N SER A 675 -17.92 -11.03 -23.10
CA SER A 675 -17.82 -9.57 -23.19
C SER A 675 -16.50 -9.11 -23.80
N LEU A 676 -16.58 -7.99 -24.53
CA LEU A 676 -15.46 -7.20 -25.01
C LEU A 676 -15.60 -5.79 -24.46
N GLN A 677 -14.58 -5.30 -23.78
CA GLN A 677 -14.60 -3.99 -23.15
C GLN A 677 -13.32 -3.23 -23.49
N ARG A 678 -13.47 -1.94 -23.82
CA ARG A 678 -12.38 -0.98 -23.89
C ARG A 678 -12.56 0.05 -22.81
N ALA A 679 -11.58 0.16 -21.93
CA ALA A 679 -11.50 1.14 -20.88
C ALA A 679 -10.39 2.16 -21.21
N ALA A 680 -10.58 3.40 -20.77
CA ALA A 680 -9.56 4.43 -20.81
C ALA A 680 -9.43 5.08 -19.43
N ARG A 681 -8.19 5.39 -19.03
CA ARG A 681 -7.89 6.11 -17.80
C ARG A 681 -7.04 7.33 -18.13
N ALA A 682 -7.55 8.50 -17.80
CA ALA A 682 -6.76 9.71 -17.89
C ALA A 682 -5.79 9.83 -16.72
N PRO A 683 -4.63 10.49 -16.89
CA PRO A 683 -3.75 10.83 -15.79
C PRO A 683 -4.52 11.63 -14.73
N ASN A 684 -4.38 11.27 -13.46
CA ASN A 684 -5.00 11.99 -12.36
C ASN A 684 -4.20 13.25 -11.99
N VAL A 685 -4.76 14.09 -11.11
CA VAL A 685 -4.15 15.35 -10.68
C VAL A 685 -2.71 15.15 -10.20
N GLN A 686 -2.44 14.05 -9.53
CA GLN A 686 -1.17 13.81 -8.87
C GLN A 686 -0.07 13.36 -9.83
N VAL A 687 -0.32 12.37 -10.69
CA VAL A 687 0.69 11.97 -11.68
C VAL A 687 1.02 13.09 -12.68
N LEU A 688 0.15 14.12 -12.78
CA LEU A 688 0.38 15.32 -13.56
C LEU A 688 1.16 16.39 -12.80
N PHE A 689 0.92 16.55 -11.49
CA PHE A 689 1.33 17.72 -10.71
C PHE A 689 2.05 17.40 -9.42
N SER A 690 2.43 16.11 -9.16
CA SER A 690 3.26 15.75 -8.01
C SER A 690 4.53 16.60 -7.98
N PRO A 691 5.05 16.93 -6.79
CA PRO A 691 6.32 17.60 -6.64
C PRO A 691 7.41 16.89 -7.44
N ILE A 692 8.28 17.67 -8.08
CA ILE A 692 9.52 17.15 -8.62
C ILE A 692 10.50 17.10 -7.46
N PHE A 693 11.13 15.95 -7.25
CA PHE A 693 12.15 15.73 -6.24
C PHE A 693 13.35 15.02 -6.85
N SER A 694 14.53 15.29 -6.31
CA SER A 694 15.74 14.57 -6.66
C SER A 694 15.87 13.32 -5.79
N HIS A 695 16.43 12.26 -6.32
CA HIS A 695 16.83 11.06 -5.59
C HIS A 695 18.10 10.49 -6.23
N GLY A 696 18.76 9.56 -5.55
CA GLY A 696 20.00 8.98 -6.02
C GLY A 696 19.82 7.70 -6.82
N PHE A 697 20.84 7.36 -7.64
CA PHE A 697 21.05 6.04 -8.21
C PHE A 697 22.56 5.71 -8.20
N HIS A 698 22.93 4.43 -8.33
CA HIS A 698 24.23 3.95 -7.82
C HIS A 698 25.32 3.83 -8.90
N ASN A 699 24.99 3.87 -10.19
CA ASN A 699 26.03 3.66 -11.22
C ASN A 699 25.90 4.59 -12.42
N ASP A 700 27.01 5.21 -12.82
CA ASP A 700 27.19 5.83 -14.13
C ASP A 700 28.32 5.12 -14.88
N PRO A 701 28.02 4.20 -15.82
CA PRO A 701 29.04 3.44 -16.55
C PRO A 701 29.99 4.28 -17.39
N CYS A 702 29.73 5.59 -17.55
CA CYS A 702 30.59 6.52 -18.30
C CYS A 702 31.51 7.32 -17.40
N ALA A 703 31.43 7.20 -16.08
CA ALA A 703 32.28 7.89 -15.13
C ALA A 703 33.58 7.09 -14.86
N GLY A 704 34.57 7.77 -14.30
CA GLY A 704 35.87 7.17 -13.98
C GLY A 704 36.91 7.31 -15.10
N VAL A 705 38.18 7.06 -14.73
CA VAL A 705 39.32 7.08 -15.68
C VAL A 705 39.32 5.87 -16.62
N VAL A 706 38.69 4.77 -16.23
CA VAL A 706 38.42 3.59 -17.03
C VAL A 706 36.91 3.35 -16.99
N PRO A 707 36.14 4.00 -17.91
CA PRO A 707 34.68 3.80 -17.95
C PRO A 707 34.29 2.36 -18.27
N GLU A 708 33.22 1.84 -17.67
CA GLU A 708 32.68 0.52 -17.95
C GLU A 708 32.08 0.41 -19.35
N ALA A 709 31.49 1.50 -19.85
CA ALA A 709 30.90 1.59 -21.18
C ALA A 709 31.89 2.17 -22.21
N THR A 710 31.76 1.77 -23.47
CA THR A 710 32.64 2.26 -24.57
C THR A 710 32.37 3.74 -24.87
N ILE A 711 33.33 4.40 -25.56
CA ILE A 711 33.19 5.80 -25.96
C ILE A 711 31.96 6.01 -26.87
N GLU A 712 31.62 5.07 -27.75
CA GLU A 712 30.44 5.12 -28.61
C GLU A 712 29.14 5.01 -27.82
N GLN A 713 29.11 4.18 -26.76
CA GLN A 713 27.99 4.05 -25.84
C GLN A 713 27.80 5.32 -25.04
N CYS A 714 28.87 5.82 -24.43
CA CYS A 714 28.84 7.04 -23.63
C CYS A 714 28.46 8.29 -24.42
N ALA A 715 28.87 8.36 -25.70
CA ALA A 715 28.44 9.44 -26.58
C ALA A 715 26.92 9.52 -26.76
N ARG A 716 26.19 8.40 -26.67
CA ARG A 716 24.71 8.36 -26.68
C ARG A 716 24.08 9.07 -25.48
N THR A 717 24.79 9.12 -24.36
CA THR A 717 24.35 9.81 -23.11
C THR A 717 24.77 11.28 -23.04
N GLY A 718 25.41 11.81 -24.12
CA GLY A 718 25.88 13.19 -24.20
C GLY A 718 27.35 13.42 -23.80
N VAL A 719 28.11 12.36 -23.50
CA VAL A 719 29.56 12.45 -23.21
C VAL A 719 30.32 12.78 -24.48
N THR A 720 31.13 13.81 -24.40
CA THR A 720 32.04 14.18 -25.53
C THR A 720 33.32 13.35 -25.50
N ALA A 721 33.98 13.21 -26.63
CA ALA A 721 35.29 12.54 -26.71
C ALA A 721 36.37 13.15 -25.80
N ALA A 722 36.26 14.44 -25.49
CA ALA A 722 37.16 15.13 -24.58
C ALA A 722 36.88 14.82 -23.09
N GLN A 723 35.64 14.45 -22.75
CA GLN A 723 35.22 14.12 -21.39
C GLN A 723 35.39 12.63 -21.05
N TYR A 724 35.39 11.75 -22.08
CA TYR A 724 35.51 10.30 -21.85
C TYR A 724 36.84 9.96 -21.16
N GLY A 725 36.75 9.17 -20.05
CA GLY A 725 37.86 8.84 -19.18
C GLY A 725 38.31 9.97 -18.25
N ARG A 726 37.50 11.06 -18.15
CA ARG A 726 37.81 12.22 -17.28
C ARG A 726 36.63 12.69 -16.44
N ILE A 727 35.49 12.03 -16.55
CA ILE A 727 34.31 12.31 -15.71
C ILE A 727 34.59 11.73 -14.34
N ALA A 728 34.52 12.56 -13.30
CA ALA A 728 34.70 12.11 -11.94
C ALA A 728 33.65 11.05 -11.58
N ALA A 729 34.09 9.87 -11.18
CA ALA A 729 33.20 8.87 -10.56
C ALA A 729 32.81 9.31 -9.15
N SER A 730 31.63 8.94 -8.70
CA SER A 730 31.28 9.10 -7.29
C SER A 730 32.23 8.24 -6.43
N PRO A 731 32.85 8.81 -5.39
CA PRO A 731 33.79 8.04 -4.54
C PRO A 731 33.09 6.90 -3.77
N ASN A 732 31.80 7.03 -3.50
CA ASN A 732 30.96 5.99 -2.93
C ASN A 732 29.51 6.24 -3.36
N PRO A 733 29.02 5.58 -4.43
CA PRO A 733 27.67 5.81 -4.94
C PRO A 733 26.54 5.47 -3.95
N ASP A 734 26.79 4.62 -2.97
CA ASP A 734 25.83 4.29 -1.91
C ASP A 734 25.63 5.44 -0.91
N VAL A 735 26.62 6.32 -0.83
CA VAL A 735 26.64 7.48 0.08
C VAL A 735 26.45 8.79 -0.66
N ILE A 736 27.10 8.94 -1.80
CA ILE A 736 27.02 10.09 -2.71
C ILE A 736 26.50 9.59 -4.06
N PRO A 737 25.18 9.36 -4.20
CA PRO A 737 24.63 8.80 -5.41
C PRO A 737 24.68 9.80 -6.57
N TYR A 738 24.55 9.27 -7.79
CA TYR A 738 24.26 10.05 -8.96
C TYR A 738 22.84 10.61 -8.90
N ASN A 739 22.59 11.78 -9.45
CA ASN A 739 21.31 12.47 -9.36
C ASN A 739 20.26 11.91 -10.34
N ALA A 740 19.07 11.68 -9.86
CA ALA A 740 17.87 11.49 -10.67
C ALA A 740 16.74 12.38 -10.17
N ILE A 741 15.83 12.77 -11.05
CA ILE A 741 14.61 13.49 -10.68
C ILE A 741 13.37 12.64 -10.95
N SER A 742 12.45 12.62 -10.02
CA SER A 742 11.11 12.03 -10.15
C SER A 742 10.03 13.07 -9.85
N GLY A 743 8.79 12.77 -10.23
CA GLY A 743 7.66 13.66 -9.97
C GLY A 743 6.58 13.60 -11.04
N GLY A 744 5.66 14.57 -11.00
CA GLY A 744 4.55 14.69 -11.95
C GLY A 744 5.01 15.06 -13.35
N ASN A 745 4.31 14.52 -14.36
CA ASN A 745 4.56 14.84 -15.75
C ASN A 745 3.27 15.34 -16.45
N PRO A 746 3.14 16.65 -16.69
CA PRO A 746 1.98 17.19 -17.38
C PRO A 746 1.80 16.74 -18.85
N ALA A 747 2.80 16.12 -19.47
CA ALA A 747 2.78 15.65 -20.85
C ALA A 747 2.21 14.23 -21.02
N LEU A 748 1.74 13.61 -19.94
CA LEU A 748 1.18 12.25 -19.97
C LEU A 748 -0.11 12.15 -20.78
N ASP A 749 -0.24 11.06 -21.52
CA ASP A 749 -1.43 10.66 -22.27
C ASP A 749 -2.32 9.67 -21.48
N PRO A 750 -3.60 9.51 -21.85
CA PRO A 750 -4.48 8.51 -21.24
C PRO A 750 -4.05 7.06 -21.54
N GLU A 751 -4.09 6.21 -20.50
CA GLU A 751 -3.92 4.76 -20.61
C GLU A 751 -5.13 4.11 -21.31
N LYS A 752 -4.91 2.99 -22.01
CA LYS A 752 -5.97 2.25 -22.71
C LYS A 752 -5.88 0.76 -22.41
N ALA A 753 -6.98 0.18 -21.95
CA ALA A 753 -7.08 -1.25 -21.68
C ALA A 753 -8.16 -1.90 -22.55
N THR A 754 -7.91 -3.12 -23.00
CA THR A 754 -8.90 -3.99 -23.65
C THR A 754 -9.04 -5.24 -22.80
N THR A 755 -10.27 -5.54 -22.37
CA THR A 755 -10.63 -6.76 -21.63
C THR A 755 -11.54 -7.61 -22.46
N LYS A 756 -11.24 -8.90 -22.59
CA LYS A 756 -12.09 -9.94 -23.14
C LYS A 756 -12.43 -10.92 -22.04
N SER A 757 -13.69 -11.33 -21.93
CA SER A 757 -14.09 -12.39 -21.01
C SER A 757 -15.09 -13.34 -21.65
N VAL A 758 -15.00 -14.62 -21.29
CA VAL A 758 -15.94 -15.67 -21.64
C VAL A 758 -16.17 -16.52 -20.40
N GLY A 759 -17.44 -16.78 -20.08
CA GLY A 759 -17.75 -17.54 -18.88
C GLY A 759 -18.98 -18.39 -19.01
N VAL A 760 -19.13 -19.29 -18.04
CA VAL A 760 -20.31 -20.16 -17.88
C VAL A 760 -20.82 -20.07 -16.45
N VAL A 761 -22.16 -20.01 -16.32
CA VAL A 761 -22.86 -20.09 -15.04
C VAL A 761 -23.70 -21.36 -15.08
N LEU A 762 -23.54 -22.21 -14.07
CA LEU A 762 -24.22 -23.51 -13.94
C LEU A 762 -25.12 -23.53 -12.69
N ARG A 763 -26.38 -23.85 -12.85
CA ARG A 763 -27.39 -24.04 -11.79
C ARG A 763 -28.14 -25.33 -12.00
N PRO A 764 -27.50 -26.51 -11.84
CA PRO A 764 -28.09 -27.80 -12.19
C PRO A 764 -29.28 -28.10 -11.30
N SER A 765 -30.42 -28.38 -11.90
CA SER A 765 -31.68 -28.73 -11.20
C SER A 765 -31.58 -30.03 -10.41
N PHE A 766 -30.70 -30.95 -10.83
CA PHE A 766 -30.46 -32.24 -10.17
C PHE A 766 -29.55 -32.10 -8.90
N ILE A 767 -28.94 -30.97 -8.66
CA ILE A 767 -28.25 -30.61 -7.41
C ILE A 767 -28.81 -29.26 -6.94
N PRO A 768 -29.97 -29.26 -6.28
CA PRO A 768 -30.57 -28.02 -5.79
C PRO A 768 -29.65 -27.26 -4.82
N GLY A 769 -29.55 -25.94 -4.98
CA GLY A 769 -28.72 -25.09 -4.17
C GLY A 769 -27.28 -24.95 -4.68
N LEU A 770 -26.88 -25.67 -5.74
CA LEU A 770 -25.56 -25.46 -6.38
C LEU A 770 -25.62 -24.33 -7.41
N ASN A 771 -24.69 -23.38 -7.30
CA ASN A 771 -24.42 -22.39 -8.32
C ASN A 771 -22.90 -22.33 -8.54
N ALA A 772 -22.45 -22.52 -9.77
CA ALA A 772 -21.04 -22.51 -10.14
C ALA A 772 -20.81 -21.54 -11.29
N THR A 773 -19.69 -20.83 -11.24
CA THR A 773 -19.24 -19.90 -12.30
C THR A 773 -17.80 -20.20 -12.65
N VAL A 774 -17.48 -20.14 -13.93
CA VAL A 774 -16.11 -20.21 -14.45
C VAL A 774 -15.98 -19.14 -15.52
N ASP A 775 -15.05 -18.20 -15.32
CA ASP A 775 -14.87 -17.03 -16.18
C ASP A 775 -13.42 -16.90 -16.61
N TRP A 776 -13.15 -17.13 -17.88
CA TRP A 776 -11.87 -16.80 -18.49
C TRP A 776 -11.82 -15.31 -18.83
N PHE A 777 -10.63 -14.70 -18.63
CA PHE A 777 -10.38 -13.31 -18.99
C PHE A 777 -9.00 -13.11 -19.62
N ASP A 778 -8.91 -12.07 -20.50
CA ASP A 778 -7.66 -11.58 -21.09
C ASP A 778 -7.70 -10.04 -21.05
N ILE A 779 -6.76 -9.44 -20.34
CA ILE A 779 -6.62 -8.00 -20.16
C ILE A 779 -5.33 -7.56 -20.79
N SER A 780 -5.39 -6.54 -21.65
CA SER A 780 -4.21 -5.90 -22.25
C SER A 780 -4.30 -4.40 -22.03
N LEU A 781 -3.39 -3.88 -21.19
CA LEU A 781 -3.21 -2.45 -20.92
C LEU A 781 -2.02 -1.94 -21.76
N ARG A 782 -2.17 -0.78 -22.39
CA ARG A 782 -1.14 -0.10 -23.20
C ARG A 782 -1.00 1.34 -22.78
N GLY A 783 0.24 1.86 -22.84
CA GLY A 783 0.58 3.20 -22.40
C GLY A 783 0.37 3.36 -20.89
N ALA A 784 0.69 2.31 -20.13
CA ALA A 784 0.69 2.39 -18.68
C ALA A 784 1.61 3.52 -18.23
N ILE A 785 1.15 4.31 -17.28
CA ILE A 785 1.91 5.41 -16.70
C ILE A 785 2.78 4.81 -15.60
N GLU A 786 4.09 4.78 -15.84
CA GLU A 786 5.08 4.15 -14.98
C GLU A 786 6.33 5.04 -14.87
N LEU A 787 7.10 4.84 -13.80
CA LEU A 787 8.48 5.27 -13.68
C LEU A 787 9.37 4.23 -14.37
N ILE A 788 10.43 4.67 -15.06
CA ILE A 788 11.34 3.75 -15.74
C ILE A 788 12.38 3.19 -14.77
N GLY A 789 12.89 4.01 -13.90
CA GLY A 789 14.09 3.77 -13.10
C GLY A 789 15.32 4.39 -13.77
N PRO A 790 16.15 5.15 -13.02
CA PRO A 790 17.29 5.86 -13.59
C PRO A 790 18.35 4.93 -14.14
N THR A 791 18.66 3.82 -13.49
CA THR A 791 19.57 2.77 -13.96
C THR A 791 19.10 2.20 -15.30
N ILE A 792 17.81 1.85 -15.40
CA ILE A 792 17.23 1.31 -16.65
C ILE A 792 17.28 2.34 -17.78
N ILE A 793 17.06 3.62 -17.48
CA ILE A 793 17.20 4.71 -18.47
C ILE A 793 18.65 4.74 -19.00
N MET A 794 19.61 4.68 -18.09
CA MET A 794 21.04 4.69 -18.43
C MET A 794 21.41 3.49 -19.29
N ASP A 795 21.14 2.28 -18.81
CA ASP A 795 21.54 1.03 -19.47
C ASP A 795 20.89 0.89 -20.85
N THR A 796 19.60 1.18 -20.96
CA THR A 796 18.90 1.12 -22.26
C THR A 796 19.46 2.14 -23.26
N CYS A 797 19.81 3.36 -22.80
CA CYS A 797 20.44 4.33 -23.66
C CYS A 797 21.81 3.83 -24.15
N LEU A 798 22.65 3.32 -23.24
CA LEU A 798 23.98 2.80 -23.55
C LEU A 798 23.93 1.62 -24.53
N GLU A 799 23.01 0.69 -24.32
CA GLU A 799 22.90 -0.51 -25.13
C GLU A 799 22.27 -0.25 -26.51
N THR A 800 21.17 0.50 -26.55
CA THR A 800 20.32 0.58 -27.75
C THR A 800 20.40 1.91 -28.48
N GLY A 801 20.78 3.00 -27.80
CA GLY A 801 20.71 4.36 -28.34
C GLY A 801 19.27 4.85 -28.50
N ASP A 802 18.29 4.26 -27.86
CA ASP A 802 16.89 4.65 -27.95
C ASP A 802 16.68 6.11 -27.50
N SER A 803 16.09 6.91 -28.42
CA SER A 803 15.93 8.34 -28.19
C SER A 803 15.09 8.71 -26.99
N LEU A 804 14.12 7.87 -26.61
CA LEU A 804 13.28 8.09 -25.43
C LEU A 804 14.10 8.06 -24.15
N HIS A 805 15.05 7.11 -24.03
CA HIS A 805 15.91 6.94 -22.86
C HIS A 805 17.06 7.94 -22.88
N CYS A 806 17.76 8.07 -23.99
CA CYS A 806 18.91 8.97 -24.11
C CYS A 806 18.55 10.45 -23.87
N SER A 807 17.36 10.89 -24.32
CA SER A 807 16.91 12.27 -24.10
C SER A 807 16.57 12.61 -22.62
N ARG A 808 16.57 11.62 -21.75
CA ARG A 808 16.32 11.78 -20.32
C ARG A 808 17.59 11.90 -19.47
N ILE A 809 18.75 11.72 -20.09
CA ILE A 809 20.05 11.87 -19.43
C ILE A 809 20.55 13.28 -19.68
N HIS A 810 20.71 14.05 -18.63
CA HIS A 810 21.20 15.41 -18.65
C HIS A 810 22.52 15.47 -17.90
N ARG A 811 23.62 15.65 -18.65
CA ARG A 811 24.95 15.79 -18.04
C ARG A 811 25.31 17.26 -17.86
N ASP A 812 25.98 17.58 -16.75
CA ASP A 812 26.49 18.92 -16.54
C ASP A 812 27.64 19.30 -17.48
N ALA A 813 28.19 20.49 -17.35
CA ALA A 813 29.28 20.98 -18.21
C ALA A 813 30.55 20.10 -18.15
N ASN A 814 30.76 19.37 -17.05
CA ASN A 814 31.89 18.45 -16.88
C ASN A 814 31.55 17.01 -17.30
N GLY A 815 30.34 16.77 -17.75
CA GLY A 815 29.85 15.43 -18.09
C GLY A 815 29.34 14.64 -16.88
N SER A 816 29.35 15.22 -15.67
CA SER A 816 28.98 14.55 -14.44
C SER A 816 27.45 14.48 -14.24
N LEU A 817 27.00 13.45 -13.49
CA LEU A 817 25.61 13.27 -13.06
C LEU A 817 25.45 13.46 -11.54
N TRP A 818 26.48 13.89 -10.81
CA TRP A 818 26.40 14.01 -9.36
C TRP A 818 27.04 15.28 -8.79
N GLN A 819 28.01 15.88 -9.49
CA GLN A 819 28.76 17.03 -8.96
C GLN A 819 27.94 18.31 -8.89
N THR A 820 26.96 18.46 -9.77
CA THR A 820 26.04 19.62 -9.79
C THR A 820 24.59 19.19 -9.97
N LEU A 821 23.65 20.08 -9.66
CA LEU A 821 22.21 19.84 -9.85
C LEU A 821 21.79 19.88 -11.34
N ASP A 822 22.65 20.32 -12.24
CA ASP A 822 22.40 20.34 -13.69
C ASP A 822 22.64 18.95 -14.32
N GLY A 823 23.41 18.08 -13.63
CA GLY A 823 23.62 16.68 -14.00
C GLY A 823 22.61 15.77 -13.31
N PHE A 824 21.69 15.15 -14.08
CA PHE A 824 20.68 14.24 -13.55
C PHE A 824 20.07 13.32 -14.64
N VAL A 825 19.40 12.26 -14.18
CA VAL A 825 18.53 11.41 -15.01
C VAL A 825 17.06 11.76 -14.75
N ASP A 826 16.29 12.09 -15.79
CA ASP A 826 14.85 12.40 -15.71
C ASP A 826 14.02 11.11 -15.61
N ASN A 827 13.71 10.71 -14.39
CA ASN A 827 12.88 9.54 -14.07
C ASN A 827 11.39 9.90 -13.83
N ARG A 828 10.89 11.02 -14.37
CA ARG A 828 9.46 11.34 -14.27
C ARG A 828 8.62 10.32 -15.05
N ALA A 829 7.40 10.06 -14.54
CA ALA A 829 6.48 9.11 -15.14
C ALA A 829 6.27 9.30 -16.66
N ALA A 830 6.11 8.22 -17.40
CA ALA A 830 5.90 8.19 -18.84
C ALA A 830 4.88 7.12 -19.25
N ASN A 831 4.28 7.26 -20.44
CA ASN A 831 3.35 6.29 -21.03
C ASN A 831 4.08 5.17 -21.78
N ILE A 832 4.81 4.34 -21.07
CA ILE A 832 5.73 3.36 -21.66
C ILE A 832 5.32 1.91 -21.39
N GLY A 833 4.53 1.68 -20.36
CA GLY A 833 4.19 0.33 -19.93
C GLY A 833 3.15 -0.35 -20.81
N SER A 834 3.30 -1.66 -20.97
CA SER A 834 2.23 -2.54 -21.41
C SER A 834 2.12 -3.73 -20.45
N ILE A 835 0.89 -4.00 -19.99
CA ILE A 835 0.61 -5.10 -19.06
C ILE A 835 -0.36 -6.06 -19.75
N LYS A 836 -0.04 -7.35 -19.74
CA LYS A 836 -0.95 -8.39 -20.20
C LYS A 836 -1.22 -9.37 -19.07
N LEU A 837 -2.48 -9.57 -18.79
CA LEU A 837 -2.94 -10.46 -17.74
C LEU A 837 -4.02 -11.39 -18.30
N ARG A 838 -3.88 -12.71 -18.07
CA ARG A 838 -4.83 -13.72 -18.50
C ARG A 838 -5.02 -14.75 -17.40
N GLY A 839 -6.27 -15.23 -17.23
CA GLY A 839 -6.56 -16.20 -16.20
C GLY A 839 -7.99 -16.72 -16.25
N VAL A 840 -8.35 -17.42 -15.17
CA VAL A 840 -9.68 -17.97 -14.95
C VAL A 840 -10.10 -17.71 -13.52
N ASP A 841 -11.26 -17.10 -13.32
CA ASP A 841 -11.91 -17.00 -12.01
C ASP A 841 -12.95 -18.11 -11.85
N VAL A 842 -13.00 -18.72 -10.68
CA VAL A 842 -13.94 -19.79 -10.31
C VAL A 842 -14.71 -19.35 -9.09
N GLY A 843 -16.02 -19.47 -9.16
CA GLY A 843 -16.94 -19.28 -8.04
C GLY A 843 -17.86 -20.50 -7.89
N LEU A 844 -18.07 -20.96 -6.66
CA LEU A 844 -19.02 -22.01 -6.36
C LEU A 844 -19.71 -21.71 -5.04
N THR A 845 -21.05 -21.77 -5.06
CA THR A 845 -21.87 -21.72 -3.84
C THR A 845 -22.78 -22.93 -3.80
N TYR A 846 -22.94 -23.49 -2.61
CA TYR A 846 -23.84 -24.64 -2.41
C TYR A 846 -24.52 -24.50 -1.05
N GLY A 847 -25.85 -24.45 -1.06
CA GLY A 847 -26.68 -24.41 0.14
C GLY A 847 -27.62 -25.62 0.20
N ARG A 848 -27.63 -26.34 1.34
CA ARG A 848 -28.52 -27.48 1.53
C ARG A 848 -29.02 -27.60 2.96
N SER A 849 -30.30 -27.73 3.11
CA SER A 849 -30.93 -28.07 4.38
C SER A 849 -31.01 -29.61 4.58
N PHE A 850 -30.66 -30.05 5.80
CA PHE A 850 -30.73 -31.45 6.25
C PHE A 850 -31.84 -31.64 7.29
N GLY A 851 -32.89 -30.81 7.24
CA GLY A 851 -33.99 -30.80 8.17
C GLY A 851 -33.55 -30.56 9.64
N ARG A 852 -33.89 -31.42 10.55
CA ARG A 852 -33.54 -31.29 11.99
C ARG A 852 -32.03 -31.32 12.27
N ARG A 853 -31.19 -31.71 11.33
CA ARG A 853 -29.71 -31.71 11.52
C ARG A 853 -29.08 -30.37 11.23
N GLY A 854 -29.82 -29.43 10.62
CA GLY A 854 -29.33 -28.11 10.28
C GLY A 854 -29.15 -27.92 8.76
N SER A 855 -28.35 -26.90 8.40
CA SER A 855 -28.01 -26.59 7.00
C SER A 855 -26.51 -26.42 6.81
N LEU A 856 -26.04 -26.73 5.61
CA LEU A 856 -24.69 -26.48 5.13
C LEU A 856 -24.73 -25.40 4.06
N ASP A 857 -23.94 -24.38 4.25
CA ASP A 857 -23.60 -23.38 3.24
C ASP A 857 -22.12 -23.51 2.91
N PHE A 858 -21.81 -23.72 1.62
CA PHE A 858 -20.43 -23.82 1.13
C PHE A 858 -20.18 -22.76 0.05
N GLU A 859 -19.05 -22.10 0.16
CA GLU A 859 -18.58 -21.12 -0.83
C GLU A 859 -17.11 -21.40 -1.18
N LEU A 860 -16.79 -21.35 -2.48
CA LEU A 860 -15.41 -21.36 -3.00
C LEU A 860 -15.26 -20.21 -3.99
N LEU A 861 -14.24 -19.39 -3.76
CA LEU A 861 -13.76 -18.39 -4.69
C LEU A 861 -12.30 -18.71 -5.03
N GLY A 862 -11.97 -18.78 -6.31
CA GLY A 862 -10.62 -19.09 -6.79
C GLY A 862 -10.24 -18.20 -7.97
N SER A 863 -8.96 -17.93 -8.11
CA SER A 863 -8.40 -17.21 -9.26
C SER A 863 -7.11 -17.90 -9.72
N TRP A 864 -7.07 -18.27 -10.99
CA TRP A 864 -5.90 -18.83 -11.64
C TRP A 864 -5.37 -17.86 -12.70
N ILE A 865 -4.12 -17.42 -12.53
CA ILE A 865 -3.41 -16.54 -13.46
C ILE A 865 -2.43 -17.38 -14.25
N ASN A 866 -2.67 -17.55 -15.56
CA ASN A 866 -1.77 -18.30 -16.43
C ASN A 866 -0.82 -17.44 -17.23
N ARG A 867 -1.02 -16.11 -17.24
CA ARG A 867 -0.12 -15.12 -17.82
C ARG A 867 -0.23 -13.80 -17.07
N ALA A 868 0.88 -13.33 -16.56
CA ALA A 868 1.10 -11.98 -16.11
C ALA A 868 2.44 -11.52 -16.70
N THR A 869 2.40 -10.56 -17.62
CA THR A 869 3.62 -10.04 -18.23
C THR A 869 3.58 -8.52 -18.21
N PHE A 870 4.74 -7.96 -17.91
CA PHE A 870 5.01 -6.53 -17.92
C PHE A 870 6.08 -6.25 -18.99
N ALA A 871 5.82 -5.29 -19.86
CA ALA A 871 6.80 -4.76 -20.80
C ALA A 871 6.73 -3.24 -20.72
N GLY A 872 7.83 -2.62 -20.44
CA GLY A 872 7.92 -1.18 -20.19
C GLY A 872 9.01 -0.90 -19.15
N GLY A 873 9.10 0.34 -18.71
CA GLY A 873 10.17 0.74 -17.79
C GLY A 873 11.54 0.78 -18.49
N GLY A 874 11.58 0.81 -19.82
CA GLY A 874 12.84 0.81 -20.54
C GLY A 874 13.52 -0.56 -20.68
N LEU A 875 12.96 -1.61 -20.08
CA LEU A 875 13.47 -2.96 -20.30
C LEU A 875 13.26 -3.37 -21.75
N ALA A 876 14.34 -3.75 -22.44
CA ALA A 876 14.29 -4.27 -23.81
C ALA A 876 13.48 -5.58 -23.89
N GLN A 877 13.26 -6.23 -22.77
CA GLN A 877 12.60 -7.53 -22.66
C GLN A 877 11.29 -7.44 -21.88
N THR A 878 10.36 -8.36 -22.20
CA THR A 878 9.12 -8.54 -21.46
C THR A 878 9.37 -9.36 -20.20
N VAL A 879 9.08 -8.82 -19.04
CA VAL A 879 9.18 -9.51 -17.75
C VAL A 879 7.97 -10.41 -17.56
N THR A 880 8.21 -11.66 -17.19
CA THR A 880 7.18 -12.63 -16.82
C THR A 880 6.99 -12.62 -15.30
N CYS A 881 5.80 -12.19 -14.85
CA CYS A 881 5.43 -12.11 -13.43
C CYS A 881 4.41 -13.18 -13.01
N THR A 882 4.11 -14.15 -13.88
CA THR A 882 3.23 -15.28 -13.55
C THR A 882 3.91 -16.21 -12.55
N GLY A 883 3.32 -16.38 -11.37
CA GLY A 883 3.92 -17.17 -10.29
C GLY A 883 5.24 -16.58 -9.77
N ALA A 884 5.44 -15.27 -9.87
CA ALA A 884 6.68 -14.58 -9.55
C ALA A 884 6.53 -13.57 -8.41
N TYR A 885 7.68 -13.18 -7.83
CA TYR A 885 7.83 -12.08 -6.88
C TYR A 885 9.26 -11.51 -7.00
N GLY A 886 9.50 -10.32 -6.51
CA GLY A 886 10.83 -9.72 -6.50
C GLY A 886 10.84 -8.27 -6.97
N LEU A 887 12.00 -7.74 -7.32
CA LEU A 887 12.18 -6.33 -7.66
C LEU A 887 11.37 -5.90 -8.90
N LEU A 888 11.32 -6.75 -9.93
CA LEU A 888 10.59 -6.46 -11.17
C LEU A 888 9.10 -6.71 -11.07
N CYS A 889 8.69 -7.75 -10.33
CA CYS A 889 7.31 -8.21 -10.22
C CYS A 889 6.60 -7.73 -8.95
N GLY A 890 7.33 -7.13 -8.01
CA GLY A 890 6.78 -6.62 -6.74
C GLY A 890 6.31 -7.72 -5.81
N VAL A 891 5.12 -7.53 -5.23
CA VAL A 891 4.51 -8.50 -4.30
C VAL A 891 4.30 -9.86 -4.95
N PRO A 892 4.29 -10.96 -4.16
CA PRO A 892 4.05 -12.29 -4.68
C PRO A 892 2.75 -12.39 -5.48
N ASN A 893 2.87 -12.87 -6.72
CA ASN A 893 1.77 -13.03 -7.67
C ASN A 893 1.58 -14.51 -8.05
N PRO A 894 1.03 -15.34 -7.13
CA PRO A 894 0.90 -16.77 -7.34
C PRO A 894 -0.07 -17.10 -8.48
N GLU A 895 0.19 -18.18 -9.18
CA GLU A 895 -0.69 -18.66 -10.24
C GLU A 895 -2.09 -19.01 -9.72
N TRP A 896 -2.19 -19.58 -8.52
CA TRP A 896 -3.45 -19.98 -7.91
C TRP A 896 -3.63 -19.44 -6.50
N LYS A 897 -4.76 -18.77 -6.28
CA LYS A 897 -5.25 -18.39 -4.95
C LYS A 897 -6.70 -18.86 -4.81
N HIS A 898 -7.08 -19.33 -3.62
CA HIS A 898 -8.48 -19.58 -3.33
C HIS A 898 -8.82 -19.35 -1.86
N LYS A 899 -10.13 -19.20 -1.66
CA LYS A 899 -10.80 -19.11 -0.37
C LYS A 899 -12.01 -20.03 -0.42
N ALA A 900 -12.05 -21.02 0.45
CA ALA A 900 -13.16 -21.96 0.58
C ALA A 900 -13.74 -21.87 1.99
N ARG A 901 -15.04 -21.74 2.12
CA ARG A 901 -15.73 -21.67 3.42
C ARG A 901 -16.86 -22.68 3.48
N ALA A 902 -16.96 -23.40 4.58
CA ALA A 902 -18.08 -24.28 4.92
C ALA A 902 -18.68 -23.80 6.24
N THR A 903 -19.96 -23.44 6.23
CA THR A 903 -20.70 -23.01 7.41
C THR A 903 -21.83 -24.01 7.68
N TRP A 904 -21.78 -24.64 8.84
CA TRP A 904 -22.83 -25.49 9.34
C TRP A 904 -23.69 -24.74 10.33
N THR A 905 -24.98 -24.55 10.01
CA THR A 905 -25.96 -23.96 10.92
C THR A 905 -26.76 -25.08 11.55
N PHE A 906 -26.65 -25.26 12.86
CA PHE A 906 -27.40 -26.27 13.60
C PHE A 906 -28.88 -25.89 13.72
N ASN A 907 -29.72 -26.88 14.03
CA ASN A 907 -31.10 -26.58 14.37
C ASN A 907 -31.18 -25.99 15.76
N GLY A 908 -30.93 -24.67 15.86
CA GLY A 908 -30.80 -23.91 17.09
C GLY A 908 -30.01 -22.63 16.87
N PRO A 909 -29.52 -21.99 17.95
CA PRO A 909 -28.88 -20.67 17.83
C PRO A 909 -27.44 -20.72 17.30
N PHE A 910 -26.86 -21.87 17.11
CA PHE A 910 -25.43 -22.00 16.80
C PHE A 910 -25.13 -22.24 15.32
N SER A 911 -24.06 -21.65 14.87
CA SER A 911 -23.42 -21.95 13.57
C SER A 911 -21.91 -22.06 13.77
N LEU A 912 -21.29 -22.95 13.00
CA LEU A 912 -19.84 -23.14 12.99
C LEU A 912 -19.34 -22.99 11.53
N SER A 913 -18.36 -22.15 11.34
CA SER A 913 -17.78 -21.83 10.03
C SER A 913 -16.30 -22.15 10.01
N LEU A 914 -15.87 -22.97 9.06
CA LEU A 914 -14.47 -23.27 8.76
C LEU A 914 -14.12 -22.65 7.41
N GLN A 915 -13.05 -21.87 7.36
CA GLN A 915 -12.50 -21.29 6.14
C GLN A 915 -11.10 -21.82 5.88
N TRP A 916 -10.81 -22.14 4.63
CA TRP A 916 -9.50 -22.46 4.11
C TRP A 916 -9.09 -21.41 3.10
N ARG A 917 -7.96 -20.74 3.38
CA ARG A 917 -7.30 -19.78 2.50
C ARG A 917 -6.01 -20.39 1.97
N HIS A 918 -5.84 -20.38 0.65
CA HIS A 918 -4.66 -20.90 -0.01
C HIS A 918 -3.99 -19.83 -0.88
N VAL A 919 -2.70 -19.69 -0.72
CA VAL A 919 -1.82 -18.85 -1.55
C VAL A 919 -0.80 -19.80 -2.19
N GLY A 920 -0.81 -19.90 -3.51
CA GLY A 920 0.11 -20.75 -4.26
C GLY A 920 1.57 -20.34 -4.13
N SER A 921 2.49 -21.22 -4.51
CA SER A 921 3.91 -20.91 -4.51
C SER A 921 4.27 -19.89 -5.58
N VAL A 922 5.35 -19.13 -5.33
CA VAL A 922 5.93 -18.18 -6.28
C VAL A 922 7.46 -18.38 -6.36
N ARG A 923 8.06 -17.93 -7.46
CA ARG A 923 9.52 -17.93 -7.67
C ARG A 923 10.02 -16.49 -7.74
N LEU A 924 11.29 -16.32 -7.41
CA LEU A 924 11.98 -15.05 -7.61
C LEU A 924 11.99 -14.70 -9.11
N ASP A 925 11.63 -13.47 -9.46
CA ASP A 925 11.41 -13.04 -10.85
C ASP A 925 12.68 -13.17 -11.72
N ARG A 926 13.85 -12.83 -11.17
CA ARG A 926 15.14 -12.96 -11.85
C ARG A 926 15.61 -14.43 -12.01
N SER A 927 15.02 -15.39 -11.29
CA SER A 927 15.26 -16.83 -11.51
C SER A 927 14.43 -17.42 -12.66
N ILE A 928 13.49 -16.65 -13.20
CA ILE A 928 12.61 -17.11 -14.29
C ILE A 928 13.36 -16.96 -15.64
N PRO A 929 13.51 -18.04 -16.42
CA PRO A 929 14.19 -17.97 -17.71
C PRO A 929 13.55 -16.91 -18.64
N GLY A 930 14.37 -16.01 -19.17
CA GLY A 930 13.95 -14.92 -20.07
C GLY A 930 13.57 -13.62 -19.36
N ASN A 931 13.58 -13.56 -18.04
CA ASN A 931 13.57 -12.30 -17.31
C ASN A 931 15.00 -11.74 -17.21
N PRO A 932 15.18 -10.41 -17.19
CA PRO A 932 16.50 -9.81 -16.98
C PRO A 932 17.00 -10.11 -15.56
N ASN A 933 18.28 -10.40 -15.44
CA ASN A 933 18.98 -10.52 -14.14
C ASN A 933 19.71 -9.20 -13.88
N ILE A 934 18.98 -8.23 -13.33
CA ILE A 934 19.49 -6.86 -13.10
C ILE A 934 20.21 -6.69 -11.77
N ASP A 935 20.08 -7.65 -10.82
CA ASP A 935 20.52 -7.47 -9.44
C ASP A 935 21.54 -8.53 -8.99
N GLY A 936 22.21 -9.20 -9.91
CA GLY A 936 23.23 -10.21 -9.56
C GLY A 936 22.65 -11.47 -8.87
N PRO A 937 23.47 -12.20 -8.14
CA PRO A 937 23.12 -13.47 -7.51
C PRO A 937 22.20 -13.28 -6.29
N TRP A 938 21.45 -14.30 -5.93
CA TRP A 938 20.51 -14.34 -4.80
C TRP A 938 20.79 -15.55 -3.90
N ARG A 939 20.27 -15.50 -2.66
CA ARG A 939 20.31 -16.65 -1.75
C ARG A 939 19.39 -17.77 -2.30
N PRO A 940 19.85 -19.04 -2.36
CA PRO A 940 19.05 -20.15 -2.88
C PRO A 940 17.67 -20.30 -2.23
N GLY A 941 17.55 -20.08 -0.91
CA GLY A 941 16.28 -20.13 -0.19
C GLY A 941 15.27 -19.08 -0.58
N ASP A 942 15.68 -17.99 -1.22
CA ASP A 942 14.79 -16.97 -1.74
C ASP A 942 14.32 -17.26 -3.18
N GLU A 943 14.86 -18.27 -3.86
CA GLU A 943 14.41 -18.63 -5.21
C GLU A 943 12.92 -18.97 -5.25
N ARG A 944 12.36 -19.51 -4.13
CA ARG A 944 10.98 -19.95 -4.08
C ARG A 944 10.32 -19.74 -2.73
N ILE A 945 9.21 -19.04 -2.71
CA ILE A 945 8.25 -19.05 -1.60
C ILE A 945 7.28 -20.20 -1.80
N GLY A 946 7.24 -21.13 -0.84
CA GLY A 946 6.34 -22.29 -0.85
C GLY A 946 4.87 -21.88 -0.66
N ALA A 947 3.95 -22.72 -1.13
CA ALA A 947 2.53 -22.48 -0.96
C ALA A 947 2.12 -22.40 0.52
N GLN A 948 1.22 -21.47 0.85
CA GLN A 948 0.73 -21.25 2.20
C GLN A 948 -0.74 -21.64 2.32
N ASN A 949 -1.09 -22.29 3.43
CA ASN A 949 -2.45 -22.68 3.76
C ASN A 949 -2.80 -22.19 5.17
N TYR A 950 -3.90 -21.44 5.28
CA TYR A 950 -4.43 -20.93 6.53
C TYR A 950 -5.83 -21.48 6.76
N PHE A 951 -6.12 -21.86 7.99
CA PHE A 951 -7.44 -22.32 8.42
C PHE A 951 -8.00 -21.36 9.47
N ASP A 952 -9.23 -20.92 9.27
CA ASP A 952 -9.91 -19.99 10.16
C ASP A 952 -11.19 -20.66 10.67
N LEU A 953 -11.46 -20.57 11.96
CA LEU A 953 -12.63 -21.17 12.60
C LEU A 953 -13.44 -20.08 13.32
N THR A 954 -14.75 -20.02 13.06
CA THR A 954 -15.65 -19.05 13.67
C THR A 954 -16.93 -19.73 14.15
N ALA A 955 -17.29 -19.48 15.39
CA ALA A 955 -18.55 -19.86 15.98
C ALA A 955 -19.46 -18.64 16.11
N LEU A 956 -20.72 -18.78 15.73
CA LEU A 956 -21.77 -17.80 15.89
C LEU A 956 -22.84 -18.37 16.82
N ALA A 957 -23.40 -17.53 17.69
CA ALA A 957 -24.52 -17.87 18.55
C ALA A 957 -25.57 -16.76 18.52
N ARG A 958 -26.73 -17.03 17.90
CA ARG A 958 -27.86 -16.12 17.87
C ARG A 958 -28.83 -16.49 19.00
N VAL A 959 -28.67 -15.85 20.17
CA VAL A 959 -29.35 -16.22 21.42
C VAL A 959 -30.80 -15.72 21.49
N THR A 960 -31.18 -14.80 20.71
CA THR A 960 -32.54 -14.34 20.46
C THR A 960 -32.55 -13.63 19.13
N ASN A 961 -33.65 -13.09 18.66
CA ASN A 961 -33.66 -12.19 17.50
C ASN A 961 -32.95 -10.86 17.78
N ARG A 962 -32.36 -10.66 18.98
CA ARG A 962 -31.75 -9.41 19.43
C ARG A 962 -30.23 -9.50 19.61
N TYR A 963 -29.69 -10.69 19.92
CA TYR A 963 -28.27 -10.83 20.24
C TYR A 963 -27.60 -11.87 19.36
N GLU A 964 -26.53 -11.50 18.71
CA GLU A 964 -25.63 -12.42 18.02
C GLU A 964 -24.22 -12.28 18.62
N PHE A 965 -23.69 -13.37 19.11
CA PHE A 965 -22.32 -13.48 19.61
C PHE A 965 -21.44 -14.15 18.57
N ARG A 966 -20.21 -13.66 18.44
CA ARG A 966 -19.19 -14.19 17.55
C ARG A 966 -17.92 -14.48 18.33
N LEU A 967 -17.30 -15.63 18.07
CA LEU A 967 -16.00 -16.01 18.58
C LEU A 967 -15.24 -16.70 17.47
N GLY A 968 -14.02 -16.26 17.19
CA GLY A 968 -13.25 -16.85 16.10
C GLY A 968 -11.75 -16.76 16.27
N VAL A 969 -11.09 -17.62 15.49
CA VAL A 969 -9.64 -17.70 15.35
C VAL A 969 -9.31 -17.74 13.87
N ARG A 970 -8.54 -16.76 13.38
CA ARG A 970 -7.90 -16.83 12.06
C ARG A 970 -6.50 -17.37 12.22
N ASN A 971 -5.99 -18.05 11.20
CA ASN A 971 -4.71 -18.76 11.25
C ASN A 971 -4.65 -19.73 12.46
N LEU A 972 -5.65 -20.61 12.56
CA LEU A 972 -5.84 -21.55 13.69
C LEU A 972 -4.58 -22.33 14.04
N LEU A 973 -3.78 -22.69 13.03
CA LEU A 973 -2.57 -23.52 13.18
C LEU A 973 -1.32 -22.70 13.53
N ASP A 974 -1.45 -21.38 13.71
CA ASP A 974 -0.31 -20.48 13.97
C ASP A 974 0.78 -20.56 12.89
N ARG A 975 0.37 -20.64 11.63
CA ARG A 975 1.31 -20.74 10.51
C ARG A 975 2.09 -19.44 10.39
N GLU A 976 3.40 -19.53 10.49
CA GLU A 976 4.32 -18.43 10.28
C GLU A 976 4.33 -17.97 8.82
N PRO A 977 4.58 -16.67 8.57
CA PRO A 977 4.78 -16.18 7.21
C PRO A 977 6.12 -16.69 6.64
N PRO A 978 6.25 -16.80 5.31
CA PRO A 978 7.53 -17.13 4.69
C PRO A 978 8.53 -15.98 4.92
N ILE A 979 9.78 -16.33 5.25
CA ILE A 979 10.87 -15.38 5.40
C ILE A 979 11.55 -15.19 4.05
N VAL A 980 11.75 -13.93 3.67
CA VAL A 980 12.56 -13.51 2.52
C VAL A 980 13.64 -12.54 3.00
N THR A 981 14.81 -12.56 2.37
CA THR A 981 15.90 -11.69 2.79
C THR A 981 15.72 -10.26 2.28
N GLY A 982 16.09 -9.29 3.13
CA GLY A 982 16.24 -7.89 2.80
C GLY A 982 17.64 -7.55 2.28
N PHE A 983 17.94 -6.26 2.12
CA PHE A 983 19.25 -5.77 1.74
C PHE A 983 20.34 -6.27 2.72
N GLY A 984 21.44 -6.77 2.19
CA GLY A 984 22.60 -7.20 2.93
C GLY A 984 23.89 -6.83 2.19
N ASN A 985 25.05 -6.92 2.87
CA ASN A 985 26.34 -6.42 2.39
C ASN A 985 26.83 -6.99 1.05
N ASP A 986 26.29 -8.12 0.58
CA ASP A 986 26.72 -8.77 -0.66
C ASP A 986 25.55 -9.20 -1.56
N LEU A 987 24.30 -8.81 -1.21
CA LEU A 987 23.11 -9.25 -1.92
C LEU A 987 22.10 -8.11 -1.97
N GLU A 988 21.63 -7.78 -3.13
CA GLU A 988 20.39 -7.02 -3.25
C GLU A 988 19.22 -7.91 -2.82
N GLY A 989 18.60 -7.52 -1.70
CA GLY A 989 17.52 -8.28 -1.10
C GLY A 989 16.25 -8.23 -1.94
N VAL A 990 15.41 -9.24 -1.76
CA VAL A 990 14.12 -9.36 -2.45
C VAL A 990 12.96 -8.73 -1.68
N CYS A 991 13.20 -8.37 -0.42
CA CYS A 991 12.25 -7.73 0.49
C CYS A 991 12.43 -6.20 0.45
N THR A 992 11.81 -5.56 -0.53
CA THR A 992 11.92 -4.10 -0.73
C THR A 992 10.73 -3.34 -0.15
N SER A 993 11.00 -2.22 0.53
CA SER A 993 9.95 -1.25 0.91
C SER A 993 9.30 -0.65 -0.37
N PRO A 994 7.99 -0.30 -0.37
CA PRO A 994 7.08 -0.30 0.78
C PRO A 994 6.24 -1.57 0.94
N VAL A 995 6.44 -2.61 0.15
CA VAL A 995 5.51 -3.77 0.09
C VAL A 995 5.90 -4.92 1.00
N CYS A 996 7.15 -4.95 1.48
CA CYS A 996 7.69 -5.91 2.41
C CYS A 996 7.92 -5.28 3.80
N ASN A 997 7.64 -6.01 4.87
CA ASN A 997 7.89 -5.58 6.24
C ASN A 997 8.09 -6.81 7.13
N GLY A 998 9.01 -6.75 8.11
CA GLY A 998 9.30 -7.85 9.01
C GLY A 998 9.71 -9.15 8.28
N ASN A 999 10.54 -9.04 7.24
CA ASN A 999 11.06 -10.15 6.42
C ASN A 999 10.00 -10.92 5.63
N THR A 1000 8.83 -10.33 5.34
CA THR A 1000 7.75 -11.00 4.60
C THR A 1000 6.88 -9.99 3.86
N PHE A 1001 5.84 -10.49 3.18
CA PHE A 1001 4.79 -9.68 2.57
C PHE A 1001 3.53 -9.72 3.45
N PRO A 1002 3.42 -8.85 4.48
CA PRO A 1002 2.50 -9.03 5.61
C PRO A 1002 1.02 -8.83 5.25
N GLN A 1003 0.72 -8.33 4.08
CA GLN A 1003 -0.65 -8.14 3.62
C GLN A 1003 -1.18 -9.32 2.81
N LEU A 1004 -0.29 -10.23 2.38
CA LEU A 1004 -0.63 -11.47 1.68
C LEU A 1004 -0.54 -12.69 2.59
N TYR A 1005 0.48 -12.73 3.46
CA TYR A 1005 0.71 -13.77 4.45
C TYR A 1005 0.35 -13.24 5.84
N ASP A 1006 -0.24 -14.07 6.70
CA ASP A 1006 -0.64 -13.64 8.06
C ASP A 1006 0.62 -13.33 8.91
N PRO A 1007 0.89 -12.05 9.23
CA PRO A 1007 2.20 -11.65 9.73
C PRO A 1007 2.36 -11.76 11.26
N LEU A 1008 1.27 -11.92 12.04
CA LEU A 1008 1.31 -11.81 13.50
C LEU A 1008 0.85 -13.09 14.24
N GLY A 1009 0.69 -14.21 13.50
CA GLY A 1009 0.22 -15.47 14.07
C GLY A 1009 -1.31 -15.57 14.13
N ARG A 1010 -1.88 -16.20 15.16
CA ARG A 1010 -3.32 -16.37 15.35
C ARG A 1010 -3.98 -15.03 15.65
N TYR A 1011 -5.03 -14.70 14.90
CA TYR A 1011 -5.91 -13.57 15.23
C TYR A 1011 -7.15 -14.08 15.97
N LEU A 1012 -7.24 -13.78 17.25
CA LEU A 1012 -8.35 -14.14 18.13
C LEU A 1012 -9.32 -12.99 18.22
N PHE A 1013 -10.61 -13.23 18.00
CA PHE A 1013 -11.63 -12.19 18.09
C PHE A 1013 -12.90 -12.66 18.79
N ALA A 1014 -13.54 -11.71 19.46
CA ALA A 1014 -14.85 -11.88 20.05
C ALA A 1014 -15.71 -10.64 19.75
N GLY A 1015 -16.94 -10.85 19.35
CA GLY A 1015 -17.85 -9.76 19.01
C GLY A 1015 -19.28 -10.04 19.46
N VAL A 1016 -20.04 -8.96 19.60
CA VAL A 1016 -21.47 -8.99 19.91
C VAL A 1016 -22.20 -7.99 19.01
N THR A 1017 -23.31 -8.41 18.44
CA THR A 1017 -24.26 -7.53 17.75
C THR A 1017 -25.57 -7.54 18.54
N PHE A 1018 -26.07 -6.37 18.87
CA PHE A 1018 -27.39 -6.15 19.47
C PHE A 1018 -28.28 -5.45 18.46
N GLU A 1019 -29.47 -6.01 18.19
CA GLU A 1019 -30.50 -5.44 17.33
C GLU A 1019 -31.80 -5.26 18.10
N LEU A 1020 -32.37 -4.06 18.00
CA LEU A 1020 -33.69 -3.73 18.54
C LEU A 1020 -34.54 -3.17 17.40
N LYS A 1021 -35.44 -3.96 16.87
CA LYS A 1021 -36.40 -3.52 15.86
C LYS A 1021 -37.50 -2.69 16.53
N PRO A 1022 -38.06 -1.68 15.85
CA PRO A 1022 -39.23 -0.96 16.33
C PRO A 1022 -40.39 -1.96 16.54
N PHE A 1023 -41.23 -1.67 17.51
CA PHE A 1023 -42.43 -2.47 17.80
C PHE A 1023 -43.49 -2.26 16.74
#